data_41603d423bc545ca9a2a82cc99d74a09
#
_entry.id   41603d423bc545ca9a2a82cc99d74a09
#
_cell.length_a   1.000
_cell.length_b   1.000
_cell.length_c   1.000
_cell.angle_alpha   90.00
_cell.angle_beta   90.00
_cell.angle_gamma   90.00
#
_symmetry.space_group_name_H-M   'P 1'
#
loop_
_entity.id
_entity.type
_entity.pdbx_description
1 polymer ?
#
loop_
_entity_poly.entity_id
_entity_poly.type
_entity_poly.pdbx_seq_one_letter_code
_entity_poly.pdbx_strand_id
1 'polypeptide(L)'
;MGADFVAKRCNFVAKRDGKGRGAVSFKEKQTKDMKDSKLQKMLCLMAVAFVVLALNAQERREKTTFQTQSSWRETMDVRSDVVIVYGANDKEGETFADRVESWRRRGYTTHFMTGIAWGRYADYFDGRWDGATHFDEGQCSVEDTIWHGRLMPYIVPTENYLRYFKARHLKPAIDAGIDAIYLEEPEFWTHAGYSDAFKREWEAYYGFAWRPQHETAENTYLSNKLKYHLYYRALQEAFEYCKRYGKERGLDVRCYVPTHSLVNYSVWGIVSPEASLASLPCVDGYIAQVWTGTSRAPQYYNGVMRERVFENAFLEYGCMESMTAPTGRKVFFLTDPIEDGHRDWADYKRNYEATFTAQLLYPRQGSYEVMPWPERIYEGLYSVSEGSEEKTTIPRFYSTQMQVMVNALNDMPETEEMVSGTQGVRVLMGNSLMFQRSIQPVEGYDDPQLANFYGLAMPLLKRGVPVGVTHIENVGYRETWEGVRVLMMTYSNMKPLTAEAHQHIAEWVRNGGRLIYSGRDDDAYQRVSEWWRQGDMSYDAPSQHLFEVMGLPREAAEGVYECGKGRVYVLRHDPKEFVMEAGGDSSLVACVREAYGEGMEEKNSFVLRRGKYVVAAVMDESVSEEPLRLRGRFVDLFSPELPVLTEKTLGVGEQTFLLDLDAVECRETPQVLAAASRQYAEVREEGVYAFVSKSPARTTNVMRVLLPRAPQRVVVSAESEWEWDEVSGTVRLRFEN
;
A
#
# COMPACT_ATOMS: atom_id res chain seq x y z
N MET A 1 36.10 -7.31 25.75
CA MET A 1 36.34 -8.54 25.03
C MET A 1 35.97 -8.31 23.60
N GLY A 2 36.92 -8.42 22.69
CA GLY A 2 36.82 -7.97 21.32
C GLY A 2 35.79 -8.79 20.52
N ALA A 3 34.86 -8.12 19.92
CA ALA A 3 33.96 -8.67 18.93
C ALA A 3 34.63 -8.57 17.55
N ASP A 4 34.94 -9.71 16.96
CA ASP A 4 35.38 -9.83 15.57
C ASP A 4 34.25 -9.40 14.64
N PHE A 5 34.33 -8.16 14.14
CA PHE A 5 33.40 -7.59 13.19
C PHE A 5 33.96 -7.79 11.77
N VAL A 6 33.64 -8.88 11.11
CA VAL A 6 33.82 -9.04 9.67
C VAL A 6 32.54 -8.59 8.95
N ALA A 7 32.32 -7.29 8.86
CA ALA A 7 31.37 -6.76 7.88
C ALA A 7 32.01 -6.91 6.49
N LYS A 8 31.44 -7.77 5.64
CA LYS A 8 31.79 -7.80 4.21
C LYS A 8 31.41 -6.46 3.60
N ARG A 9 32.40 -5.66 3.24
CA ARG A 9 32.26 -4.32 2.68
C ARG A 9 32.72 -4.32 1.24
N CYS A 10 31.87 -3.86 0.34
CA CYS A 10 32.25 -3.64 -1.05
C CYS A 10 32.56 -2.16 -1.28
N ASN A 11 33.76 -1.84 -1.78
CA ASN A 11 34.19 -0.48 -2.12
C ASN A 11 34.40 -0.37 -3.63
N PHE A 12 33.83 0.66 -4.26
CA PHE A 12 34.07 0.99 -5.67
C PHE A 12 35.06 2.14 -5.80
N VAL A 13 36.06 2.02 -6.67
CA VAL A 13 37.06 3.07 -6.92
C VAL A 13 37.39 3.18 -8.41
N ALA A 14 37.16 4.34 -9.04
CA ALA A 14 37.56 4.64 -10.39
C ALA A 14 38.69 5.72 -10.44
N LYS A 15 39.84 5.45 -11.06
CA LYS A 15 41.01 6.35 -11.06
C LYS A 15 41.37 6.89 -12.45
N ARG A 16 41.85 8.12 -12.49
CA ARG A 16 42.33 8.87 -13.65
C ARG A 16 43.82 8.78 -13.85
N ASP A 17 44.32 8.54 -15.07
CA ASP A 17 45.70 8.82 -15.45
C ASP A 17 45.80 9.75 -16.67
N GLY A 18 46.66 10.72 -16.53
CA GLY A 18 47.06 11.61 -17.61
C GLY A 18 48.30 11.06 -18.34
N LYS A 19 48.26 11.13 -19.62
CA LYS A 19 49.28 10.88 -20.66
C LYS A 19 50.73 10.56 -20.23
N GLY A 20 51.32 9.54 -20.82
CA GLY A 20 52.77 9.42 -20.98
C GLY A 20 53.28 8.01 -21.19
N ARG A 21 53.79 7.70 -22.37
CA ARG A 21 54.58 6.49 -22.64
C ARG A 21 55.94 6.63 -21.94
N GLY A 22 56.36 5.63 -21.17
CA GLY A 22 57.72 5.55 -20.65
C GLY A 22 57.91 4.23 -19.87
N ALA A 23 58.95 3.49 -20.15
CA ALA A 23 59.32 2.26 -19.47
C ALA A 23 59.67 2.53 -18.00
N VAL A 24 58.96 1.87 -17.07
CA VAL A 24 59.11 2.07 -15.63
C VAL A 24 60.00 0.96 -15.06
N SER A 25 61.02 1.33 -14.30
CA SER A 25 61.96 0.45 -13.64
C SER A 25 61.28 -0.28 -12.44
N PHE A 26 61.81 -1.43 -12.06
CA PHE A 26 61.24 -2.29 -10.98
C PHE A 26 61.07 -1.58 -9.62
N LYS A 27 61.85 -0.54 -9.34
CA LYS A 27 61.73 0.29 -8.11
C LYS A 27 60.53 1.23 -8.10
N GLU A 28 60.14 1.74 -9.28
CA GLU A 28 58.91 2.58 -9.40
C GLU A 28 57.61 1.78 -9.24
N LYS A 29 57.63 0.51 -9.64
CA LYS A 29 56.48 -0.40 -9.48
C LYS A 29 56.19 -0.69 -8.00
N GLN A 30 57.24 -0.97 -7.17
CA GLN A 30 57.06 -1.19 -5.73
C GLN A 30 56.62 0.07 -4.97
N THR A 31 57.09 1.27 -5.35
CA THR A 31 56.64 2.54 -4.74
C THR A 31 55.22 2.92 -5.14
N LYS A 32 54.80 2.54 -6.35
CA LYS A 32 53.44 2.77 -6.84
C LYS A 32 52.44 1.85 -6.13
N ASP A 33 52.78 0.56 -6.00
CA ASP A 33 51.96 -0.42 -5.27
C ASP A 33 51.84 -0.10 -3.76
N MET A 34 52.94 0.45 -3.16
CA MET A 34 52.92 0.89 -1.76
C MET A 34 52.10 2.19 -1.55
N LYS A 35 52.13 3.13 -2.50
CA LYS A 35 51.27 4.32 -2.46
C LYS A 35 49.81 3.98 -2.68
N ASP A 36 49.53 3.07 -3.61
CA ASP A 36 48.14 2.59 -3.86
C ASP A 36 47.60 1.84 -2.65
N SER A 37 48.39 1.02 -1.96
CA SER A 37 48.03 0.35 -0.72
C SER A 37 47.76 1.30 0.46
N LYS A 38 48.58 2.38 0.60
CA LYS A 38 48.38 3.41 1.63
C LYS A 38 47.15 4.26 1.34
N LEU A 39 46.90 4.63 0.09
CA LEU A 39 45.72 5.37 -0.34
C LEU A 39 44.46 4.54 -0.13
N GLN A 40 44.51 3.26 -0.44
CA GLN A 40 43.41 2.31 -0.23
C GLN A 40 43.08 2.14 1.25
N LYS A 41 44.11 2.03 2.12
CA LYS A 41 43.91 1.96 3.58
C LYS A 41 43.39 3.28 4.16
N MET A 42 43.84 4.42 3.66
CA MET A 42 43.40 5.75 4.10
C MET A 42 41.96 6.02 3.66
N LEU A 43 41.58 5.67 2.43
CA LEU A 43 40.20 5.73 1.94
C LEU A 43 39.27 4.79 2.74
N CYS A 44 39.70 3.61 3.07
CA CYS A 44 38.94 2.68 3.95
C CYS A 44 38.77 3.26 5.37
N LEU A 45 39.83 3.88 5.95
CA LEU A 45 39.76 4.49 7.29
C LEU A 45 38.87 5.76 7.30
N MET A 46 38.97 6.59 6.28
CA MET A 46 38.10 7.76 6.15
C MET A 46 36.64 7.38 5.90
N ALA A 47 36.37 6.37 5.06
CA ALA A 47 35.02 5.84 4.87
C ALA A 47 34.43 5.30 6.19
N VAL A 48 35.23 4.64 7.01
CA VAL A 48 34.81 4.15 8.34
C VAL A 48 34.50 5.30 9.30
N ALA A 49 35.37 6.31 9.36
CA ALA A 49 35.19 7.50 10.20
C ALA A 49 33.96 8.32 9.75
N PHE A 50 33.76 8.50 8.44
CA PHE A 50 32.61 9.19 7.87
C PHE A 50 31.28 8.44 8.09
N VAL A 51 31.27 7.10 8.02
CA VAL A 51 30.10 6.28 8.32
C VAL A 51 29.66 6.46 9.77
N VAL A 52 30.60 6.52 10.70
CA VAL A 52 30.32 6.74 12.13
C VAL A 52 29.80 8.17 12.39
N LEU A 53 30.33 9.17 11.68
CA LEU A 53 29.88 10.57 11.80
C LEU A 53 28.55 10.82 11.07
N ALA A 54 28.33 10.24 9.90
CA ALA A 54 27.10 10.40 9.12
C ALA A 54 25.90 9.68 9.77
N LEU A 55 26.12 8.57 10.45
CA LEU A 55 25.08 7.87 11.23
C LEU A 55 24.59 8.71 12.44
N ASN A 56 25.42 9.64 12.94
CA ASN A 56 25.07 10.49 14.08
C ASN A 56 24.48 11.86 13.68
N ALA A 57 24.46 12.23 12.40
CA ALA A 57 24.02 13.54 11.91
C ALA A 57 22.91 13.48 10.83
N GLN A 58 22.40 12.29 10.51
CA GLN A 58 21.35 12.17 9.52
C GLN A 58 20.03 12.66 10.13
N GLU A 59 19.41 13.68 9.54
CA GLU A 59 18.00 14.01 9.80
C GLU A 59 17.18 12.73 9.79
N ARG A 60 16.31 12.55 10.77
CA ARG A 60 15.47 11.35 10.93
C ARG A 60 14.53 11.24 9.73
N ARG A 61 14.92 10.43 8.77
CA ARG A 61 14.17 10.16 7.57
C ARG A 61 13.24 8.97 7.83
N GLU A 62 11.98 9.07 7.42
CA GLU A 62 10.95 8.05 7.60
C GLU A 62 10.10 7.94 6.33
N LYS A 63 10.77 7.73 5.19
CA LYS A 63 10.13 7.60 3.89
C LYS A 63 9.78 6.15 3.57
N THR A 64 10.61 5.20 4.02
CA THR A 64 10.44 3.78 3.77
C THR A 64 10.48 2.97 5.05
N THR A 65 9.64 1.96 5.13
CA THR A 65 9.53 1.04 6.28
C THR A 65 9.53 -0.41 5.82
N PHE A 66 9.82 -1.33 6.74
CA PHE A 66 9.46 -2.75 6.64
C PHE A 66 9.18 -3.29 8.04
N GLN A 67 8.45 -4.42 8.12
CA GLN A 67 8.11 -5.04 9.40
C GLN A 67 8.80 -6.40 9.59
N THR A 68 9.11 -6.74 10.85
CA THR A 68 9.64 -8.05 11.24
C THR A 68 9.39 -8.34 12.72
N GLN A 69 9.28 -9.62 13.08
CA GLN A 69 9.22 -10.07 14.49
C GLN A 69 10.60 -10.35 15.09
N SER A 70 11.66 -10.26 14.31
CA SER A 70 12.98 -10.77 14.67
C SER A 70 13.95 -9.65 15.03
N SER A 71 14.97 -9.97 15.83
CA SER A 71 16.17 -9.14 15.94
C SER A 71 16.91 -9.07 14.62
N TRP A 72 17.74 -8.06 14.47
CA TRP A 72 18.54 -7.86 13.27
C TRP A 72 19.38 -9.08 12.93
N ARG A 73 19.35 -9.47 11.67
CA ARG A 73 20.23 -10.45 11.02
C ARG A 73 20.73 -9.90 9.70
N GLU A 74 21.90 -10.35 9.25
CA GLU A 74 22.49 -9.90 7.99
C GLU A 74 21.59 -10.18 6.78
N THR A 75 20.85 -11.28 6.82
CA THR A 75 19.90 -11.68 5.77
C THR A 75 18.67 -10.77 5.66
N MET A 76 18.37 -9.99 6.70
CA MET A 76 17.21 -9.09 6.74
C MET A 76 17.58 -7.61 6.65
N ASP A 77 18.83 -7.29 6.26
CA ASP A 77 19.33 -5.92 6.21
C ASP A 77 18.85 -5.16 4.95
N VAL A 78 17.53 -5.01 4.83
CA VAL A 78 16.81 -4.46 3.65
C VAL A 78 17.21 -3.02 3.32
N ARG A 79 17.66 -2.24 4.31
CA ARG A 79 18.09 -0.84 4.17
C ARG A 79 17.00 0.14 3.79
N SER A 80 15.80 -0.01 4.39
CA SER A 80 14.83 1.07 4.52
C SER A 80 15.25 2.08 5.60
N ASP A 81 14.49 3.17 5.76
CA ASP A 81 14.73 4.15 6.82
C ASP A 81 14.29 3.62 8.20
N VAL A 82 13.18 2.90 8.23
CA VAL A 82 12.50 2.42 9.44
C VAL A 82 12.36 0.91 9.43
N VAL A 83 12.49 0.30 10.60
CA VAL A 83 12.02 -1.05 10.87
C VAL A 83 10.86 -1.01 11.88
N ILE A 84 9.79 -1.71 11.57
CA ILE A 84 8.64 -1.88 12.43
C ILE A 84 8.80 -3.23 13.15
N VAL A 85 9.03 -3.20 14.46
CA VAL A 85 9.18 -4.41 15.29
C VAL A 85 7.79 -4.88 15.72
N TYR A 86 7.40 -6.06 15.24
CA TYR A 86 6.07 -6.61 15.45
C TYR A 86 5.95 -7.38 16.78
N GLY A 87 4.91 -7.04 17.56
CA GLY A 87 4.55 -7.70 18.81
C GLY A 87 5.45 -7.33 20.01
N ALA A 88 4.83 -6.93 21.13
CA ALA A 88 5.53 -6.56 22.36
C ALA A 88 5.92 -7.76 23.26
N ASN A 89 5.56 -8.98 22.87
CA ASN A 89 5.82 -10.17 23.66
C ASN A 89 7.30 -10.51 23.70
N ASP A 90 7.79 -10.88 24.87
CA ASP A 90 9.12 -11.48 25.01
C ASP A 90 9.15 -12.88 24.37
N LYS A 91 10.29 -13.24 23.82
CA LYS A 91 10.61 -14.57 23.32
C LYS A 91 11.60 -15.24 24.27
N GLU A 92 11.76 -16.54 24.20
CA GLU A 92 12.74 -17.26 25.02
C GLU A 92 14.15 -16.68 24.80
N GLY A 93 14.71 -16.12 25.88
CA GLY A 93 16.04 -15.51 25.88
C GLY A 93 16.16 -14.12 25.26
N GLU A 94 15.05 -13.50 24.83
CA GLU A 94 15.06 -12.19 24.17
C GLU A 94 13.80 -11.37 24.50
N THR A 95 13.99 -10.17 25.04
CA THR A 95 12.89 -9.25 25.31
C THR A 95 12.52 -8.42 24.08
N PHE A 96 11.32 -7.80 24.10
CA PHE A 96 10.94 -6.82 23.09
C PHE A 96 11.97 -5.67 22.98
N ALA A 97 12.46 -5.17 24.12
CA ALA A 97 13.46 -4.12 24.14
C ALA A 97 14.79 -4.53 23.48
N ASP A 98 15.21 -5.80 23.65
CA ASP A 98 16.41 -6.34 22.98
C ASP A 98 16.24 -6.35 21.46
N ARG A 99 15.06 -6.74 20.95
CA ARG A 99 14.76 -6.71 19.51
C ARG A 99 14.83 -5.29 18.96
N VAL A 100 14.21 -4.34 19.62
CA VAL A 100 14.25 -2.91 19.26
C VAL A 100 15.68 -2.41 19.23
N GLU A 101 16.46 -2.68 20.29
CA GLU A 101 17.83 -2.18 20.40
C GLU A 101 18.77 -2.83 19.36
N SER A 102 18.52 -4.08 18.97
CA SER A 102 19.31 -4.77 17.95
C SER A 102 19.29 -4.03 16.60
N TRP A 103 18.14 -3.47 16.25
CA TRP A 103 17.93 -2.67 15.04
C TRP A 103 18.48 -1.24 15.18
N ARG A 104 18.27 -0.59 16.33
CA ARG A 104 18.81 0.77 16.61
C ARG A 104 20.32 0.81 16.46
N ARG A 105 21.05 -0.20 16.96
CA ARG A 105 22.52 -0.31 16.81
C ARG A 105 22.98 -0.41 15.38
N ARG A 106 22.09 -0.74 14.44
CA ARG A 106 22.38 -0.80 12.99
C ARG A 106 22.00 0.46 12.24
N GLY A 107 21.50 1.48 12.95
CA GLY A 107 21.14 2.79 12.39
C GLY A 107 19.74 2.87 11.84
N TYR A 108 18.84 1.94 12.18
CA TYR A 108 17.43 2.02 11.84
C TYR A 108 16.66 2.89 12.85
N THR A 109 15.71 3.67 12.38
CA THR A 109 14.60 4.14 13.19
C THR A 109 13.70 2.96 13.51
N THR A 110 13.23 2.84 14.76
CA THR A 110 12.43 1.67 15.18
C THR A 110 11.03 2.12 15.57
N HIS A 111 10.03 1.48 14.97
CA HIS A 111 8.62 1.62 15.29
C HIS A 111 8.06 0.31 15.85
N PHE A 112 6.81 0.32 16.27
CA PHE A 112 6.12 -0.85 16.83
C PHE A 112 4.80 -1.11 16.10
N MET A 113 4.48 -2.38 15.85
CA MET A 113 3.19 -2.83 15.30
C MET A 113 2.64 -4.02 16.07
N THR A 114 1.33 -4.10 16.15
CA THR A 114 0.59 -5.31 16.56
C THR A 114 -0.83 -5.26 16.01
N GLY A 115 -1.44 -6.40 15.75
CA GLY A 115 -2.86 -6.47 15.41
C GLY A 115 -3.74 -6.00 16.58
N ILE A 116 -4.85 -5.35 16.30
CA ILE A 116 -5.84 -4.98 17.32
C ILE A 116 -6.99 -5.99 17.40
N ALA A 117 -7.28 -6.69 16.32
CA ALA A 117 -8.33 -7.70 16.26
C ALA A 117 -7.80 -9.12 16.57
N TRP A 118 -6.50 -9.31 16.43
CA TRP A 118 -5.82 -10.59 16.60
C TRP A 118 -4.36 -10.35 17.02
N GLY A 119 -3.68 -11.36 17.54
CA GLY A 119 -2.31 -11.22 18.00
C GLY A 119 -1.92 -12.31 18.99
N ARG A 120 -0.88 -12.11 19.80
CA ARG A 120 -0.43 -13.07 20.82
C ARG A 120 -1.10 -12.78 22.17
N TYR A 121 -2.40 -12.96 22.27
CA TYR A 121 -3.25 -12.60 23.39
C TYR A 121 -3.75 -13.83 24.20
N ALA A 122 -3.04 -14.95 24.12
CA ALA A 122 -3.43 -16.18 24.81
C ALA A 122 -3.58 -16.01 26.33
N ASP A 123 -2.75 -15.17 26.93
CA ASP A 123 -2.79 -14.88 28.38
C ASP A 123 -4.05 -14.09 28.79
N TYR A 124 -4.67 -13.36 27.85
CA TYR A 124 -5.98 -12.75 28.05
C TYR A 124 -7.08 -13.79 28.06
N PHE A 125 -7.13 -14.62 27.03
CA PHE A 125 -8.20 -15.60 26.87
C PHE A 125 -8.20 -16.69 27.95
N ASP A 126 -7.03 -17.19 28.36
CA ASP A 126 -6.90 -18.29 29.29
C ASP A 126 -6.85 -17.87 30.78
N GLY A 127 -7.03 -16.62 31.07
CA GLY A 127 -7.14 -16.07 32.44
C GLY A 127 -5.80 -15.78 33.14
N ARG A 128 -4.67 -15.92 32.47
CA ARG A 128 -3.35 -15.58 33.05
C ARG A 128 -3.16 -14.07 33.25
N TRP A 129 -4.00 -13.25 32.64
CA TRP A 129 -3.95 -11.80 32.82
C TRP A 129 -4.53 -11.32 34.16
N ASP A 130 -5.77 -11.67 34.46
CA ASP A 130 -6.53 -11.14 35.58
C ASP A 130 -7.27 -12.21 36.42
N GLY A 131 -7.07 -13.48 36.11
CA GLY A 131 -7.68 -14.62 36.77
C GLY A 131 -9.06 -15.03 36.20
N ALA A 132 -9.58 -14.31 35.21
CA ALA A 132 -10.82 -14.65 34.52
C ALA A 132 -10.55 -15.06 33.05
N THR A 133 -11.24 -16.06 32.56
CA THR A 133 -11.20 -16.43 31.13
C THR A 133 -12.08 -15.49 30.33
N HIS A 134 -11.63 -15.12 29.11
CA HIS A 134 -12.33 -14.16 28.25
C HIS A 134 -12.71 -14.73 26.87
N PHE A 135 -12.93 -16.05 26.77
CA PHE A 135 -13.35 -16.66 25.50
C PHE A 135 -14.72 -16.18 25.02
N ASP A 136 -15.58 -15.67 25.91
CA ASP A 136 -16.84 -15.02 25.57
C ASP A 136 -16.66 -13.69 24.81
N GLU A 137 -15.47 -13.11 24.84
CA GLU A 137 -15.08 -11.92 24.07
C GLU A 137 -14.45 -12.27 22.70
N GLY A 138 -14.35 -13.54 22.34
CA GLY A 138 -14.00 -13.98 20.99
C GLY A 138 -15.11 -13.67 19.99
N GLN A 139 -14.75 -13.37 18.75
CA GLN A 139 -15.72 -13.29 17.65
C GLN A 139 -16.25 -14.69 17.36
N CYS A 140 -17.57 -14.85 17.36
CA CYS A 140 -18.24 -16.12 17.10
C CYS A 140 -19.24 -15.97 15.97
N SER A 141 -19.28 -16.97 15.09
CA SER A 141 -20.35 -17.21 14.13
C SER A 141 -21.51 -17.94 14.79
N VAL A 142 -22.51 -18.31 13.99
CA VAL A 142 -23.61 -19.21 14.46
C VAL A 142 -23.05 -20.57 14.88
N GLU A 143 -22.00 -21.04 14.23
CA GLU A 143 -21.50 -22.40 14.36
C GLU A 143 -20.36 -22.51 15.39
N ASP A 144 -19.40 -21.57 15.36
CA ASP A 144 -18.19 -21.69 16.18
C ASP A 144 -17.46 -20.33 16.34
N THR A 145 -16.45 -20.34 17.20
CA THR A 145 -15.48 -19.27 17.36
C THR A 145 -14.64 -19.08 16.10
N ILE A 146 -14.43 -17.83 15.71
CA ILE A 146 -13.61 -17.47 14.54
C ILE A 146 -12.15 -17.28 14.98
N TRP A 147 -11.30 -18.14 14.49
CA TRP A 147 -9.88 -18.17 14.86
C TRP A 147 -8.98 -17.49 13.83
N HIS A 148 -8.06 -16.69 14.29
CA HIS A 148 -6.92 -16.23 13.48
C HIS A 148 -5.84 -17.34 13.45
N GLY A 149 -5.76 -18.04 12.32
CA GLY A 149 -4.93 -19.25 12.22
C GLY A 149 -5.32 -20.32 13.22
N ARG A 150 -4.35 -20.86 13.98
CA ARG A 150 -4.60 -21.86 15.02
C ARG A 150 -4.32 -21.32 16.43
N LEU A 151 -4.08 -20.03 16.59
CA LEU A 151 -3.49 -19.48 17.80
C LEU A 151 -4.53 -18.89 18.76
N MET A 152 -5.50 -18.15 18.26
CA MET A 152 -6.48 -17.47 19.10
C MET A 152 -7.70 -16.97 18.34
N PRO A 153 -8.82 -16.70 19.03
CA PRO A 153 -9.99 -16.06 18.44
C PRO A 153 -9.67 -14.63 17.99
N TYR A 154 -10.35 -14.17 16.91
CA TYR A 154 -10.52 -12.74 16.72
C TYR A 154 -11.29 -12.13 17.89
N ILE A 155 -11.00 -10.90 18.25
CA ILE A 155 -11.54 -10.25 19.46
C ILE A 155 -12.75 -9.38 19.14
N VAL A 156 -13.75 -9.41 20.02
CA VAL A 156 -14.73 -8.33 20.21
C VAL A 156 -14.07 -7.27 21.10
N PRO A 157 -13.81 -6.03 20.63
CA PRO A 157 -13.02 -5.06 21.38
C PRO A 157 -13.84 -4.41 22.51
N THR A 158 -13.97 -5.13 23.61
CA THR A 158 -14.61 -4.68 24.84
C THR A 158 -13.73 -3.74 25.65
N GLU A 159 -14.29 -3.09 26.68
CA GLU A 159 -13.52 -2.28 27.64
C GLU A 159 -12.47 -3.14 28.39
N ASN A 160 -12.79 -4.39 28.74
CA ASN A 160 -11.85 -5.32 29.37
C ASN A 160 -10.63 -5.58 28.49
N TYR A 161 -10.90 -5.93 27.22
CA TYR A 161 -9.84 -6.15 26.26
C TYR A 161 -8.97 -4.90 26.07
N LEU A 162 -9.56 -3.72 25.93
CA LEU A 162 -8.80 -2.48 25.77
C LEU A 162 -7.92 -2.15 26.97
N ARG A 163 -8.37 -2.48 28.20
CA ARG A 163 -7.55 -2.34 29.41
C ARG A 163 -6.32 -3.26 29.35
N TYR A 164 -6.53 -4.52 28.99
CA TYR A 164 -5.46 -5.49 28.75
C TYR A 164 -4.48 -4.99 27.68
N PHE A 165 -5.02 -4.63 26.52
CA PHE A 165 -4.25 -4.23 25.35
C PHE A 165 -3.34 -3.03 25.64
N LYS A 166 -3.87 -2.00 26.30
CA LYS A 166 -3.09 -0.83 26.74
C LYS A 166 -1.94 -1.23 27.69
N ALA A 167 -2.21 -2.12 28.63
CA ALA A 167 -1.21 -2.52 29.64
C ALA A 167 -0.12 -3.48 29.10
N ARG A 168 -0.49 -4.41 28.22
CA ARG A 168 0.40 -5.50 27.75
C ARG A 168 1.12 -5.18 26.45
N HIS A 169 0.56 -4.32 25.61
CA HIS A 169 1.11 -4.06 24.29
C HIS A 169 1.55 -2.60 24.11
N LEU A 170 0.68 -1.62 24.41
CA LEU A 170 0.99 -0.21 24.14
C LEU A 170 1.97 0.36 25.13
N LYS A 171 1.74 0.13 26.43
CA LYS A 171 2.61 0.63 27.49
C LYS A 171 4.07 0.14 27.35
N PRO A 172 4.35 -1.17 27.17
CA PRO A 172 5.72 -1.64 27.00
C PRO A 172 6.42 -1.07 25.76
N ALA A 173 5.69 -0.88 24.66
CA ALA A 173 6.24 -0.27 23.45
C ALA A 173 6.69 1.19 23.70
N ILE A 174 5.85 1.99 24.34
CA ILE A 174 6.18 3.39 24.69
C ILE A 174 7.32 3.43 25.71
N ASP A 175 7.33 2.55 26.73
CA ASP A 175 8.40 2.43 27.71
C ASP A 175 9.75 2.05 27.10
N ALA A 176 9.76 1.31 25.99
CA ALA A 176 10.95 1.01 25.18
C ALA A 176 11.42 2.20 24.31
N GLY A 177 10.77 3.36 24.42
CA GLY A 177 11.11 4.59 23.70
C GLY A 177 10.66 4.55 22.23
N ILE A 178 9.59 3.83 21.93
CA ILE A 178 8.93 3.85 20.62
C ILE A 178 8.04 5.09 20.55
N ASP A 179 8.13 5.82 19.44
CA ASP A 179 7.36 7.04 19.17
C ASP A 179 6.49 6.95 17.91
N ALA A 180 6.33 5.74 17.36
CA ALA A 180 5.36 5.45 16.31
C ALA A 180 4.76 4.06 16.51
N ILE A 181 3.44 4.02 16.66
CA ILE A 181 2.66 2.80 16.97
C ILE A 181 1.68 2.54 15.84
N TYR A 182 1.67 1.32 15.36
CA TYR A 182 0.81 0.81 14.32
C TYR A 182 -0.13 -0.24 14.91
N LEU A 183 -1.44 -0.01 14.79
CA LEU A 183 -2.47 -0.97 15.18
C LEU A 183 -3.12 -1.52 13.93
N GLU A 184 -2.74 -2.76 13.63
CA GLU A 184 -3.01 -3.43 12.38
C GLU A 184 -4.38 -4.11 12.39
N GLU A 185 -5.03 -4.07 11.22
CA GLU A 185 -6.19 -4.90 10.86
C GLU A 185 -7.31 -4.90 11.91
N PRO A 186 -8.06 -3.78 12.04
CA PRO A 186 -9.23 -3.70 12.90
C PRO A 186 -10.40 -4.49 12.28
N GLU A 187 -10.31 -5.81 12.30
CA GLU A 187 -11.13 -6.74 11.53
C GLU A 187 -12.28 -7.33 12.36
N PHE A 188 -13.50 -7.04 11.94
CA PHE A 188 -14.67 -7.75 12.44
C PHE A 188 -15.33 -8.51 11.29
N TRP A 189 -15.40 -9.84 11.40
CA TRP A 189 -15.99 -10.67 10.37
C TRP A 189 -17.50 -10.47 10.26
N THR A 190 -18.03 -10.36 9.05
CA THR A 190 -19.48 -10.16 8.82
C THR A 190 -20.33 -11.29 9.37
N HIS A 191 -19.82 -12.54 9.35
CA HIS A 191 -20.51 -13.69 9.93
C HIS A 191 -20.34 -13.83 11.45
N ALA A 192 -19.48 -13.04 12.09
CA ALA A 192 -19.40 -12.91 13.53
C ALA A 192 -20.61 -12.14 14.10
N GLY A 193 -20.71 -12.08 15.43
CA GLY A 193 -21.75 -11.31 16.12
C GLY A 193 -22.67 -12.15 16.99
N TYR A 194 -22.24 -13.37 17.34
CA TYR A 194 -23.03 -14.32 18.14
C TYR A 194 -22.47 -14.55 19.54
N SER A 195 -21.26 -14.04 19.87
CA SER A 195 -20.69 -14.14 21.21
C SER A 195 -21.48 -13.32 22.24
N ASP A 196 -21.38 -13.73 23.51
CA ASP A 196 -22.11 -13.04 24.57
C ASP A 196 -21.61 -11.60 24.79
N ALA A 197 -20.31 -11.35 24.56
CA ALA A 197 -19.77 -9.98 24.58
C ALA A 197 -20.40 -9.12 23.49
N PHE A 198 -20.53 -9.61 22.25
CA PHE A 198 -21.16 -8.86 21.18
C PHE A 198 -22.64 -8.54 21.46
N LYS A 199 -23.38 -9.51 22.04
CA LYS A 199 -24.78 -9.30 22.43
C LYS A 199 -24.91 -8.21 23.51
N ARG A 200 -23.99 -8.18 24.49
CA ARG A 200 -23.94 -7.10 25.50
C ARG A 200 -23.65 -5.73 24.86
N GLU A 201 -22.69 -5.66 23.95
CA GLU A 201 -22.37 -4.42 23.20
C GLU A 201 -23.54 -3.97 22.33
N TRP A 202 -24.29 -4.90 21.73
CA TRP A 202 -25.51 -4.59 20.97
C TRP A 202 -26.57 -3.94 21.84
N GLU A 203 -26.88 -4.54 23.01
CA GLU A 203 -27.90 -4.01 23.92
C GLU A 203 -27.49 -2.64 24.46
N ALA A 204 -26.19 -2.45 24.75
CA ALA A 204 -25.66 -1.16 25.19
C ALA A 204 -25.73 -0.08 24.09
N TYR A 205 -25.49 -0.42 22.85
CA TYR A 205 -25.47 0.52 21.73
C TYR A 205 -26.87 0.89 21.22
N TYR A 206 -27.74 -0.12 21.03
CA TYR A 206 -29.06 0.07 20.45
C TYR A 206 -30.19 0.26 21.49
N GLY A 207 -29.99 -0.14 22.74
CA GLY A 207 -31.01 -0.06 23.80
C GLY A 207 -32.14 -1.08 23.69
N PHE A 208 -31.97 -2.12 22.86
CA PHE A 208 -32.92 -3.23 22.73
C PHE A 208 -32.17 -4.57 22.59
N ALA A 209 -32.90 -5.68 22.85
CA ALA A 209 -32.35 -7.03 22.84
C ALA A 209 -31.73 -7.38 21.49
N TRP A 210 -30.60 -8.09 21.53
CA TRP A 210 -29.89 -8.58 20.34
C TRP A 210 -30.79 -9.39 19.42
N ARG A 211 -30.57 -9.25 18.11
CA ARG A 211 -31.26 -9.96 17.05
C ARG A 211 -30.28 -10.69 16.13
N PRO A 212 -30.55 -11.95 15.76
CA PRO A 212 -29.70 -12.69 14.83
C PRO A 212 -29.60 -12.00 13.48
N GLN A 213 -28.37 -11.72 13.06
CA GLN A 213 -28.16 -10.95 11.83
C GLN A 213 -28.62 -11.66 10.54
N HIS A 214 -28.62 -13.00 10.52
CA HIS A 214 -29.00 -13.78 9.34
C HIS A 214 -30.52 -13.80 9.06
N GLU A 215 -31.34 -13.29 9.97
CA GLU A 215 -32.80 -13.35 9.81
C GLU A 215 -33.35 -12.28 8.86
N THR A 216 -32.75 -11.10 8.82
CA THR A 216 -33.22 -9.99 7.96
C THR A 216 -32.10 -9.10 7.48
N ALA A 217 -32.32 -8.39 6.38
CA ALA A 217 -31.39 -7.36 5.89
C ALA A 217 -31.13 -6.27 6.95
N GLU A 218 -32.16 -5.85 7.67
CA GLU A 218 -32.02 -4.87 8.76
C GLU A 218 -31.11 -5.36 9.87
N ASN A 219 -31.28 -6.60 10.34
CA ASN A 219 -30.42 -7.15 11.38
C ASN A 219 -28.97 -7.30 10.91
N THR A 220 -28.74 -7.69 9.66
CA THR A 220 -27.40 -7.73 9.04
C THR A 220 -26.77 -6.35 9.05
N TYR A 221 -27.48 -5.34 8.58
CA TYR A 221 -27.01 -3.96 8.50
C TYR A 221 -26.65 -3.41 9.89
N LEU A 222 -27.54 -3.54 10.85
CA LEU A 222 -27.33 -3.11 12.23
C LEU A 222 -26.14 -3.84 12.88
N SER A 223 -26.03 -5.16 12.66
CA SER A 223 -24.89 -5.93 13.17
C SER A 223 -23.56 -5.41 12.64
N ASN A 224 -23.46 -5.19 11.33
CA ASN A 224 -22.24 -4.69 10.72
C ASN A 224 -21.94 -3.23 11.10
N LYS A 225 -22.97 -2.40 11.26
CA LYS A 225 -22.81 -1.03 11.79
C LYS A 225 -22.27 -1.02 13.22
N LEU A 226 -22.72 -1.94 14.08
CA LEU A 226 -22.16 -2.10 15.43
C LEU A 226 -20.69 -2.55 15.38
N LYS A 227 -20.33 -3.53 14.54
CA LYS A 227 -18.95 -4.02 14.36
C LYS A 227 -18.01 -2.88 13.95
N TYR A 228 -18.45 -2.07 12.99
CA TYR A 228 -17.75 -0.85 12.60
C TYR A 228 -17.55 0.11 13.80
N HIS A 229 -18.61 0.38 14.57
CA HIS A 229 -18.54 1.26 15.73
C HIS A 229 -17.58 0.74 16.80
N LEU A 230 -17.55 -0.56 17.06
CA LEU A 230 -16.69 -1.16 18.08
C LEU A 230 -15.21 -0.95 17.79
N TYR A 231 -14.74 -1.16 16.55
CA TYR A 231 -13.35 -0.89 16.19
C TYR A 231 -13.05 0.60 16.03
N TYR A 232 -14.00 1.41 15.61
CA TYR A 232 -13.83 2.86 15.64
C TYR A 232 -13.54 3.36 17.07
N ARG A 233 -14.36 2.96 18.04
CA ARG A 233 -14.16 3.25 19.46
C ARG A 233 -12.83 2.71 19.99
N ALA A 234 -12.52 1.46 19.67
CA ALA A 234 -11.31 0.81 20.17
C ALA A 234 -10.03 1.49 19.71
N LEU A 235 -9.93 1.85 18.43
CA LEU A 235 -8.78 2.55 17.87
C LEU A 235 -8.67 3.97 18.42
N GLN A 236 -9.79 4.69 18.53
CA GLN A 236 -9.80 6.01 19.15
C GLN A 236 -9.23 5.96 20.57
N GLU A 237 -9.76 5.07 21.44
CA GLU A 237 -9.31 4.94 22.82
C GLU A 237 -7.84 4.50 22.94
N ALA A 238 -7.41 3.57 22.11
CA ALA A 238 -6.05 3.08 22.11
C ALA A 238 -5.06 4.18 21.70
N PHE A 239 -5.37 4.94 20.65
CA PHE A 239 -4.51 6.02 20.18
C PHE A 239 -4.52 7.26 21.08
N GLU A 240 -5.66 7.63 21.66
CA GLU A 240 -5.73 8.66 22.69
C GLU A 240 -4.88 8.28 23.93
N TYR A 241 -4.89 7.00 24.31
CA TYR A 241 -3.99 6.50 25.36
C TYR A 241 -2.52 6.65 24.95
N CYS A 242 -2.14 6.25 23.72
CA CYS A 242 -0.77 6.38 23.21
C CYS A 242 -0.29 7.84 23.24
N LYS A 243 -1.11 8.78 22.76
CA LYS A 243 -0.81 10.21 22.77
C LYS A 243 -0.60 10.73 24.19
N ARG A 244 -1.51 10.41 25.11
CA ARG A 244 -1.45 10.85 26.51
C ARG A 244 -0.25 10.24 27.24
N TYR A 245 -0.12 8.90 27.21
CA TYR A 245 0.95 8.21 27.93
C TYR A 245 2.33 8.53 27.33
N GLY A 246 2.43 8.66 26.00
CA GLY A 246 3.66 9.11 25.35
C GLY A 246 4.10 10.48 25.86
N LYS A 247 3.18 11.44 25.94
CA LYS A 247 3.46 12.77 26.48
C LYS A 247 3.96 12.73 27.95
N GLU A 248 3.39 11.86 28.79
CA GLU A 248 3.87 11.63 30.17
C GLU A 248 5.30 11.08 30.20
N ARG A 249 5.70 10.36 29.16
CA ARG A 249 7.07 9.80 28.97
C ARG A 249 8.00 10.73 28.20
N GLY A 250 7.55 11.93 27.81
CA GLY A 250 8.34 12.89 27.02
C GLY A 250 8.49 12.53 25.54
N LEU A 251 7.59 11.70 25.01
CA LEU A 251 7.55 11.26 23.61
C LEU A 251 6.35 11.88 22.90
N ASP A 252 6.54 12.26 21.64
CA ASP A 252 5.45 12.59 20.71
C ASP A 252 5.11 11.33 19.89
N VAL A 253 4.17 10.54 20.40
CA VAL A 253 3.79 9.26 19.80
C VAL A 253 2.87 9.48 18.62
N ARG A 254 3.26 8.98 17.48
CA ARG A 254 2.46 8.95 16.24
C ARG A 254 1.72 7.62 16.14
N CYS A 255 0.49 7.66 15.62
CA CYS A 255 -0.43 6.54 15.60
C CYS A 255 -0.91 6.26 14.18
N TYR A 256 -0.71 5.03 13.72
CA TYR A 256 -1.00 4.59 12.36
C TYR A 256 -1.90 3.36 12.33
N VAL A 257 -2.71 3.25 11.28
CA VAL A 257 -3.58 2.11 11.01
C VAL A 257 -3.10 1.38 9.75
N PRO A 258 -2.35 0.28 9.87
CA PRO A 258 -2.14 -0.66 8.76
C PRO A 258 -3.45 -1.38 8.47
N THR A 259 -3.93 -1.30 7.23
CA THR A 259 -5.22 -1.87 6.88
C THR A 259 -5.35 -2.11 5.37
N HIS A 260 -6.23 -3.03 5.00
CA HIS A 260 -6.62 -3.25 3.62
C HIS A 260 -7.65 -2.21 3.15
N SER A 261 -7.83 -2.08 1.85
CA SER A 261 -8.85 -1.18 1.29
C SER A 261 -10.27 -1.69 1.57
N LEU A 262 -11.24 -0.78 1.57
CA LEU A 262 -12.67 -1.14 1.66
C LEU A 262 -13.08 -2.12 0.55
N VAL A 263 -12.47 -2.01 -0.63
CA VAL A 263 -12.69 -2.92 -1.76
C VAL A 263 -12.30 -4.34 -1.37
N ASN A 264 -11.12 -4.52 -0.80
CA ASN A 264 -10.64 -5.83 -0.38
C ASN A 264 -11.43 -6.41 0.80
N TYR A 265 -11.60 -5.64 1.87
CA TYR A 265 -12.35 -6.08 3.06
C TYR A 265 -13.79 -6.45 2.75
N SER A 266 -14.43 -5.72 1.83
CA SER A 266 -15.79 -6.07 1.44
C SER A 266 -15.90 -7.41 0.72
N VAL A 267 -14.90 -7.77 -0.09
CA VAL A 267 -14.82 -9.10 -0.74
C VAL A 267 -14.59 -10.21 0.30
N TRP A 268 -13.75 -9.95 1.29
CA TRP A 268 -13.47 -10.93 2.35
C TRP A 268 -14.60 -11.06 3.37
N GLY A 269 -15.53 -10.13 3.41
CA GLY A 269 -16.58 -10.09 4.42
C GLY A 269 -16.05 -9.62 5.78
N ILE A 270 -15.26 -8.58 5.78
CA ILE A 270 -14.69 -7.93 6.98
C ILE A 270 -15.26 -6.52 7.10
N VAL A 271 -15.66 -6.14 8.31
CA VAL A 271 -16.10 -4.80 8.69
C VAL A 271 -15.00 -4.10 9.44
N SER A 272 -14.69 -2.87 9.03
CA SER A 272 -13.62 -2.06 9.59
C SER A 272 -13.92 -0.56 9.40
N PRO A 273 -13.42 0.36 10.25
CA PRO A 273 -13.81 1.78 10.22
C PRO A 273 -12.82 2.70 9.48
N GLU A 274 -11.99 2.21 8.57
CA GLU A 274 -10.78 2.91 8.07
C GLU A 274 -11.03 4.36 7.68
N ALA A 275 -11.99 4.63 6.79
CA ALA A 275 -12.20 5.97 6.26
C ALA A 275 -12.67 6.96 7.34
N SER A 276 -13.44 6.50 8.29
CA SER A 276 -13.93 7.33 9.39
C SER A 276 -12.83 7.69 10.40
N LEU A 277 -11.82 6.84 10.55
CA LEU A 277 -10.68 7.10 11.43
C LEU A 277 -9.79 8.25 10.92
N ALA A 278 -9.75 8.50 9.62
CA ALA A 278 -8.91 9.53 9.03
C ALA A 278 -9.20 10.94 9.55
N SER A 279 -10.41 11.20 10.02
CA SER A 279 -10.81 12.48 10.62
C SER A 279 -10.40 12.64 12.09
N LEU A 280 -10.00 11.55 12.78
CA LEU A 280 -9.66 11.58 14.20
C LEU A 280 -8.31 12.28 14.44
N PRO A 281 -8.22 13.26 15.38
CA PRO A 281 -6.97 13.95 15.70
C PRO A 281 -5.87 13.02 16.25
N CYS A 282 -6.23 11.87 16.83
CA CYS A 282 -5.28 10.90 17.36
C CYS A 282 -4.69 9.96 16.28
N VAL A 283 -5.19 9.98 15.04
CA VAL A 283 -4.68 9.19 13.92
C VAL A 283 -3.74 10.06 13.08
N ASP A 284 -2.49 9.64 12.92
CA ASP A 284 -1.49 10.37 12.12
C ASP A 284 -1.38 9.82 10.69
N GLY A 285 -1.77 8.58 10.47
CA GLY A 285 -1.71 8.00 9.11
C GLY A 285 -2.02 6.51 9.04
N TYR A 286 -1.59 5.92 7.92
CA TYR A 286 -1.94 4.56 7.53
C TYR A 286 -0.76 3.82 6.87
N ILE A 287 -0.86 2.49 6.84
CA ILE A 287 -0.21 1.66 5.82
C ILE A 287 -1.32 1.08 4.94
N ALA A 288 -1.26 1.36 3.65
CA ALA A 288 -2.15 0.79 2.64
C ALA A 288 -1.68 -0.61 2.28
N GLN A 289 -2.28 -1.62 2.88
CA GLN A 289 -1.91 -3.02 2.65
C GLN A 289 -2.57 -3.53 1.37
N VAL A 290 -1.90 -3.31 0.24
CA VAL A 290 -2.30 -3.87 -1.06
C VAL A 290 -1.36 -5.02 -1.39
N TRP A 291 -1.71 -6.21 -0.94
CA TRP A 291 -0.93 -7.40 -1.23
C TRP A 291 -1.19 -7.88 -2.66
N THR A 292 -0.20 -8.50 -3.26
CA THR A 292 -0.38 -9.15 -4.56
C THR A 292 -1.53 -10.17 -4.52
N GLY A 293 -1.65 -10.94 -3.44
CA GLY A 293 -2.72 -11.89 -3.23
C GLY A 293 -4.12 -11.26 -3.13
N THR A 294 -4.26 -10.10 -2.48
CA THR A 294 -5.56 -9.40 -2.39
C THR A 294 -6.02 -8.87 -3.73
N SER A 295 -5.10 -8.35 -4.51
CA SER A 295 -5.38 -7.82 -5.85
C SER A 295 -5.74 -8.90 -6.87
N ARG A 296 -5.58 -10.18 -6.52
CA ARG A 296 -6.00 -11.33 -7.32
C ARG A 296 -7.48 -11.70 -7.15
N ALA A 297 -8.22 -11.04 -6.26
CA ALA A 297 -9.66 -11.26 -6.16
C ALA A 297 -10.31 -11.09 -7.54
N PRO A 298 -11.05 -12.10 -8.05
CA PRO A 298 -11.64 -12.00 -9.39
C PRO A 298 -12.79 -11.00 -9.42
N GLN A 299 -12.91 -10.25 -10.50
CA GLN A 299 -13.97 -9.26 -10.75
C GLN A 299 -14.67 -9.53 -12.08
N TYR A 300 -15.92 -9.08 -12.18
CA TYR A 300 -16.65 -9.09 -13.44
C TYR A 300 -16.25 -7.91 -14.34
N TYR A 301 -16.03 -8.19 -15.60
CA TYR A 301 -15.98 -7.18 -16.66
C TYR A 301 -16.32 -7.85 -18.00
N ASN A 302 -17.17 -7.18 -18.81
CA ASN A 302 -17.63 -7.66 -20.11
C ASN A 302 -18.18 -9.10 -20.08
N GLY A 303 -18.92 -9.44 -19.03
CA GLY A 303 -19.54 -10.75 -18.81
C GLY A 303 -18.59 -11.83 -18.31
N VAL A 304 -17.33 -11.54 -18.08
CA VAL A 304 -16.30 -12.53 -17.67
C VAL A 304 -15.79 -12.20 -16.26
N MET A 305 -15.85 -13.18 -15.37
CA MET A 305 -15.24 -13.12 -14.04
C MET A 305 -13.81 -13.68 -14.12
N ARG A 306 -12.81 -12.87 -13.79
CA ARG A 306 -11.40 -13.27 -13.71
C ARG A 306 -10.55 -12.34 -12.86
N GLU A 307 -9.33 -12.77 -12.54
CA GLU A 307 -8.31 -11.92 -11.93
C GLU A 307 -7.89 -10.79 -12.88
N ARG A 308 -7.85 -9.55 -12.38
CA ARG A 308 -7.34 -8.36 -13.07
C ARG A 308 -6.45 -7.59 -12.10
N VAL A 309 -5.25 -8.14 -11.88
CA VAL A 309 -4.38 -7.79 -10.76
C VAL A 309 -3.95 -6.31 -10.80
N PHE A 310 -3.54 -5.82 -11.97
CA PHE A 310 -3.12 -4.42 -12.12
C PHE A 310 -4.28 -3.45 -11.83
N GLU A 311 -5.44 -3.68 -12.45
CA GLU A 311 -6.60 -2.80 -12.30
C GLU A 311 -7.14 -2.81 -10.88
N ASN A 312 -7.17 -4.00 -10.26
CA ASN A 312 -7.62 -4.12 -8.88
C ASN A 312 -6.67 -3.39 -7.92
N ALA A 313 -5.36 -3.63 -8.04
CA ALA A 313 -4.36 -2.92 -7.25
C ALA A 313 -4.44 -1.40 -7.43
N PHE A 314 -4.63 -0.93 -8.67
CA PHE A 314 -4.79 0.50 -8.94
C PHE A 314 -6.00 1.08 -8.18
N LEU A 315 -7.14 0.40 -8.20
CA LEU A 315 -8.34 0.87 -7.48
C LEU A 315 -8.18 0.75 -5.95
N GLU A 316 -7.52 -0.29 -5.45
CA GLU A 316 -7.22 -0.44 -4.02
C GLU A 316 -6.33 0.70 -3.50
N TYR A 317 -5.22 1.01 -4.21
CA TYR A 317 -4.37 2.17 -3.86
C TYR A 317 -5.13 3.49 -3.98
N GLY A 318 -5.99 3.65 -4.99
CA GLY A 318 -6.85 4.82 -5.14
C GLY A 318 -7.85 4.99 -4.01
N CYS A 319 -8.39 3.89 -3.50
CA CYS A 319 -9.21 3.88 -2.29
C CYS A 319 -8.44 4.44 -1.08
N MET A 320 -7.22 3.95 -0.86
CA MET A 320 -6.39 4.36 0.28
C MET A 320 -5.86 5.80 0.15
N GLU A 321 -5.45 6.21 -1.05
CA GLU A 321 -5.01 7.60 -1.31
C GLU A 321 -6.13 8.59 -1.07
N SER A 322 -7.32 8.34 -1.63
CA SER A 322 -8.47 9.23 -1.47
C SER A 322 -9.04 9.27 -0.06
N MET A 323 -8.81 8.24 0.73
CA MET A 323 -9.15 8.22 2.16
C MET A 323 -8.30 9.21 2.95
N THR A 324 -7.01 9.31 2.61
CA THR A 324 -6.00 10.01 3.41
C THR A 324 -5.69 11.41 2.92
N ALA A 325 -5.66 11.64 1.62
CA ALA A 325 -5.25 12.92 1.02
C ALA A 325 -6.08 14.13 1.51
N PRO A 326 -7.44 14.08 1.57
CA PRO A 326 -8.23 15.24 2.01
C PRO A 326 -8.01 15.60 3.48
N THR A 327 -7.61 14.65 4.31
CA THR A 327 -7.36 14.85 5.74
C THR A 327 -5.90 15.17 6.05
N GLY A 328 -5.00 15.13 5.06
CA GLY A 328 -3.56 15.32 5.21
C GLY A 328 -2.88 14.22 6.02
N ARG A 329 -3.48 13.04 6.12
CA ARG A 329 -2.88 11.90 6.82
C ARG A 329 -1.77 11.27 5.99
N LYS A 330 -0.66 10.93 6.66
CA LYS A 330 0.44 10.21 6.03
C LYS A 330 0.00 8.80 5.67
N VAL A 331 0.36 8.35 4.47
CA VAL A 331 0.14 6.95 4.08
C VAL A 331 1.42 6.33 3.52
N PHE A 332 1.69 5.10 3.93
CA PHE A 332 2.73 4.26 3.34
C PHE A 332 2.03 3.26 2.41
N PHE A 333 2.40 3.23 1.15
CA PHE A 333 1.90 2.19 0.25
C PHE A 333 2.74 0.93 0.42
N LEU A 334 2.08 -0.20 0.60
CA LEU A 334 2.71 -1.51 0.72
C LEU A 334 2.35 -2.36 -0.50
N THR A 335 3.35 -3.04 -1.05
CA THR A 335 3.18 -4.14 -2.01
C THR A 335 3.97 -5.34 -1.53
N ASP A 336 3.30 -6.46 -1.25
CA ASP A 336 3.96 -7.71 -0.82
C ASP A 336 4.40 -8.54 -2.05
N PRO A 337 5.69 -8.86 -2.20
CA PRO A 337 6.19 -9.65 -3.31
C PRO A 337 5.85 -11.16 -3.22
N ILE A 338 5.38 -11.62 -2.07
CA ILE A 338 4.99 -13.02 -1.81
C ILE A 338 3.56 -13.04 -1.29
N GLU A 339 2.70 -13.77 -1.95
CA GLU A 339 1.35 -14.07 -1.46
C GLU A 339 1.31 -15.38 -0.66
N ASP A 340 0.26 -15.59 0.11
CA ASP A 340 0.07 -16.79 0.93
C ASP A 340 -0.29 -18.04 0.10
N GLY A 341 -0.67 -17.87 -1.16
CA GLY A 341 -0.96 -18.96 -2.10
C GLY A 341 0.30 -19.62 -2.64
N HIS A 342 0.19 -20.90 -3.00
CA HIS A 342 1.29 -21.63 -3.65
C HIS A 342 1.29 -21.35 -5.15
N ARG A 343 2.24 -20.53 -5.60
CA ARG A 343 2.45 -20.14 -6.99
C ARG A 343 3.89 -20.41 -7.40
N ASP A 344 4.16 -20.43 -8.71
CA ASP A 344 5.52 -20.44 -9.22
C ASP A 344 6.14 -19.03 -9.24
N TRP A 345 7.47 -18.97 -9.37
CA TRP A 345 8.19 -17.68 -9.31
C TRP A 345 7.88 -16.75 -10.49
N ALA A 346 7.51 -17.27 -11.64
CA ALA A 346 7.13 -16.45 -12.78
C ALA A 346 5.78 -15.76 -12.54
N ASP A 347 4.85 -16.48 -11.91
CA ASP A 347 3.57 -15.93 -11.48
C ASP A 347 3.73 -14.87 -10.40
N TYR A 348 4.50 -15.15 -9.33
CA TYR A 348 4.81 -14.15 -8.29
C TYR A 348 5.42 -12.88 -8.90
N LYS A 349 6.45 -13.04 -9.73
CA LYS A 349 7.14 -11.94 -10.37
C LYS A 349 6.18 -11.06 -11.19
N ARG A 350 5.39 -11.67 -12.08
CA ARG A 350 4.44 -10.95 -12.95
C ARG A 350 3.42 -10.15 -12.12
N ASN A 351 2.83 -10.77 -11.11
CA ASN A 351 1.79 -10.13 -10.31
C ASN A 351 2.37 -9.08 -9.35
N TYR A 352 3.57 -9.29 -8.83
CA TYR A 352 4.28 -8.27 -8.05
C TYR A 352 4.66 -7.06 -8.92
N GLU A 353 5.11 -7.25 -10.16
CA GLU A 353 5.37 -6.15 -11.09
C GLU A 353 4.10 -5.35 -11.40
N ALA A 354 2.94 -6.02 -11.51
CA ALA A 354 1.66 -5.37 -11.73
C ALA A 354 1.23 -4.50 -10.54
N THR A 355 1.27 -5.04 -9.31
CA THR A 355 0.91 -4.29 -8.09
C THR A 355 1.92 -3.19 -7.79
N PHE A 356 3.21 -3.43 -8.02
CA PHE A 356 4.26 -2.44 -7.86
C PHE A 356 4.10 -1.27 -8.85
N THR A 357 3.75 -1.56 -10.10
CA THR A 357 3.46 -0.52 -11.10
C THR A 357 2.24 0.30 -10.68
N ALA A 358 1.18 -0.35 -10.20
CA ALA A 358 -0.03 0.33 -9.76
C ALA A 358 0.24 1.36 -8.65
N GLN A 359 1.03 1.01 -7.61
CA GLN A 359 1.37 1.96 -6.55
C GLN A 359 2.16 3.17 -7.05
N LEU A 360 3.04 2.98 -8.05
CA LEU A 360 3.87 4.06 -8.58
C LEU A 360 3.10 5.05 -9.46
N LEU A 361 1.92 4.68 -9.95
CA LEU A 361 1.04 5.56 -10.73
C LEU A 361 0.31 6.61 -9.89
N TYR A 362 0.51 6.64 -8.57
CA TYR A 362 0.04 7.69 -7.67
C TYR A 362 1.14 8.73 -7.48
N PRO A 363 1.09 9.88 -8.18
CA PRO A 363 2.23 10.79 -8.33
C PRO A 363 2.67 11.47 -7.04
N ARG A 364 1.74 11.72 -6.12
CA ARG A 364 2.01 12.38 -4.83
C ARG A 364 2.37 11.40 -3.71
N GLN A 365 2.39 10.10 -3.99
CA GLN A 365 2.79 9.08 -3.02
C GLN A 365 4.32 8.99 -2.93
N GLY A 366 4.87 9.30 -1.77
CA GLY A 366 6.31 9.33 -1.53
C GLY A 366 6.79 8.45 -0.37
N SER A 367 5.89 7.73 0.32
CA SER A 367 6.22 6.87 1.45
C SER A 367 5.76 5.44 1.22
N TYR A 368 6.62 4.46 1.56
CA TYR A 368 6.37 3.06 1.21
C TYR A 368 6.73 2.11 2.36
N GLU A 369 5.92 1.10 2.61
CA GLU A 369 6.38 -0.11 3.24
C GLU A 369 6.92 -1.02 2.14
N VAL A 370 8.25 -1.15 2.11
CA VAL A 370 8.93 -1.71 0.94
C VAL A 370 8.85 -3.23 0.84
N MET A 371 8.64 -3.89 1.98
CA MET A 371 8.59 -5.35 2.07
C MET A 371 8.10 -5.74 3.47
N PRO A 372 6.97 -6.41 3.63
CA PRO A 372 6.64 -7.05 4.90
C PRO A 372 7.43 -8.35 5.03
N TRP A 373 7.88 -8.66 6.24
CA TRP A 373 8.50 -9.94 6.56
C TRP A 373 9.65 -10.35 5.64
N PRO A 374 10.79 -9.61 5.62
CA PRO A 374 11.92 -9.92 4.73
C PRO A 374 12.50 -11.33 4.93
N GLU A 375 12.31 -11.95 6.09
CA GLU A 375 12.66 -13.34 6.32
C GLU A 375 11.97 -14.31 5.34
N ARG A 376 10.77 -14.03 4.87
CA ARG A 376 10.09 -14.82 3.84
C ARG A 376 10.88 -14.82 2.52
N ILE A 377 11.48 -13.69 2.19
CA ILE A 377 12.25 -13.52 0.95
C ILE A 377 13.64 -14.14 1.05
N TYR A 378 14.36 -13.88 2.13
CA TYR A 378 15.79 -14.20 2.23
C TYR A 378 16.10 -15.49 3.00
N GLU A 379 15.15 -16.01 3.79
CA GLU A 379 15.32 -17.21 4.62
C GLU A 379 14.23 -18.26 4.38
N GLY A 380 13.11 -17.88 3.74
CA GLY A 380 11.97 -18.75 3.48
C GLY A 380 12.28 -19.89 2.50
N LEU A 381 11.59 -21.01 2.70
CA LEU A 381 11.62 -22.17 1.81
C LEU A 381 10.25 -22.39 1.19
N TYR A 382 10.21 -22.47 -0.13
CA TYR A 382 9.00 -22.55 -0.95
C TYR A 382 9.03 -23.79 -1.84
N SER A 383 7.86 -24.32 -2.21
CA SER A 383 7.78 -25.43 -3.15
C SER A 383 8.38 -25.06 -4.51
N VAL A 384 9.09 -25.98 -5.12
CA VAL A 384 9.75 -25.79 -6.44
C VAL A 384 8.72 -25.59 -7.54
N SER A 385 7.56 -26.26 -7.42
CA SER A 385 6.38 -26.12 -8.27
C SER A 385 5.13 -26.43 -7.48
N GLU A 386 3.97 -26.10 -8.02
CA GLU A 386 2.69 -26.42 -7.40
C GLU A 386 2.57 -27.92 -7.11
N GLY A 387 2.21 -28.25 -5.85
CA GLY A 387 2.08 -29.64 -5.37
C GLY A 387 3.39 -30.37 -5.08
N SER A 388 4.57 -29.76 -5.26
CA SER A 388 5.87 -30.36 -4.94
C SER A 388 6.15 -30.33 -3.43
N GLU A 389 6.65 -31.45 -2.90
CA GLU A 389 7.21 -31.51 -1.54
C GLU A 389 8.63 -30.94 -1.45
N GLU A 390 9.33 -30.86 -2.58
CA GLU A 390 10.68 -30.28 -2.66
C GLU A 390 10.61 -28.77 -2.38
N LYS A 391 11.48 -28.31 -1.47
CA LYS A 391 11.55 -26.90 -1.06
C LYS A 391 12.84 -26.25 -1.52
N THR A 392 12.75 -25.02 -1.96
CA THR A 392 13.89 -24.18 -2.34
C THR A 392 13.73 -22.76 -1.82
N THR A 393 14.84 -22.02 -1.79
CA THR A 393 14.82 -20.58 -1.53
C THR A 393 14.33 -19.82 -2.77
N ILE A 394 13.92 -18.58 -2.57
CA ILE A 394 13.63 -17.65 -3.68
C ILE A 394 14.83 -17.59 -4.63
N PRO A 395 14.63 -17.69 -5.96
CA PRO A 395 15.71 -17.55 -6.92
C PRO A 395 16.45 -16.22 -6.76
N ARG A 396 17.78 -16.23 -6.81
CA ARG A 396 18.61 -15.04 -6.58
C ARG A 396 18.29 -13.90 -7.56
N PHE A 397 17.95 -14.20 -8.79
CA PHE A 397 17.57 -13.17 -9.77
C PHE A 397 16.32 -12.41 -9.32
N TYR A 398 15.36 -13.08 -8.67
CA TYR A 398 14.14 -12.46 -8.19
C TYR A 398 14.41 -11.63 -6.93
N SER A 399 15.19 -12.14 -5.98
CA SER A 399 15.59 -11.36 -4.80
C SER A 399 16.44 -10.13 -5.16
N THR A 400 17.30 -10.24 -6.18
CA THR A 400 18.07 -9.11 -6.73
C THR A 400 17.14 -8.05 -7.33
N GLN A 401 16.19 -8.45 -8.15
CA GLN A 401 15.19 -7.55 -8.73
C GLN A 401 14.39 -6.82 -7.63
N MET A 402 13.89 -7.55 -6.63
CA MET A 402 13.18 -6.93 -5.51
C MET A 402 14.04 -5.89 -4.79
N GLN A 403 15.32 -6.15 -4.59
CA GLN A 403 16.22 -5.17 -3.96
C GLN A 403 16.44 -3.93 -4.83
N VAL A 404 16.52 -4.05 -6.15
CA VAL A 404 16.54 -2.89 -7.06
C VAL A 404 15.27 -2.05 -6.90
N MET A 405 14.11 -2.69 -6.87
CA MET A 405 12.81 -2.04 -6.71
C MET A 405 12.71 -1.35 -5.34
N VAL A 406 13.08 -2.02 -4.26
CA VAL A 406 13.09 -1.47 -2.89
C VAL A 406 14.03 -0.25 -2.79
N ASN A 407 15.23 -0.33 -3.36
CA ASN A 407 16.15 0.81 -3.34
C ASN A 407 15.63 2.00 -4.16
N ALA A 408 14.92 1.76 -5.25
CA ALA A 408 14.27 2.84 -6.00
C ALA A 408 13.18 3.55 -5.16
N LEU A 409 12.41 2.80 -4.36
CA LEU A 409 11.41 3.38 -3.45
C LEU A 409 12.04 4.28 -2.36
N ASN A 410 13.24 3.96 -1.89
CA ASN A 410 13.93 4.81 -0.91
C ASN A 410 14.07 6.27 -1.38
N ASP A 411 14.24 6.49 -2.68
CA ASP A 411 14.47 7.80 -3.28
C ASP A 411 13.42 8.21 -4.32
N MET A 412 12.26 7.51 -4.34
CA MET A 412 11.18 7.80 -5.28
C MET A 412 10.66 9.24 -5.08
N PRO A 413 10.75 10.11 -6.08
CA PRO A 413 10.25 11.48 -5.96
C PRO A 413 8.72 11.51 -6.03
N GLU A 414 8.12 12.46 -5.31
CA GLU A 414 6.77 12.92 -5.61
C GLU A 414 6.82 13.83 -6.85
N THR A 415 5.72 13.95 -7.58
CA THR A 415 5.61 14.81 -8.76
C THR A 415 4.23 15.42 -8.89
N GLU A 416 4.16 16.58 -9.54
CA GLU A 416 2.89 17.21 -9.95
C GLU A 416 2.43 16.73 -11.34
N GLU A 417 3.24 15.93 -12.04
CA GLU A 417 2.80 15.31 -13.28
C GLU A 417 1.71 14.30 -12.99
N MET A 418 0.69 14.28 -13.86
CA MET A 418 -0.43 13.36 -13.74
C MET A 418 -0.22 12.11 -14.60
N VAL A 419 -0.79 10.99 -14.17
CA VAL A 419 -0.93 9.80 -15.02
C VAL A 419 -1.61 10.19 -16.32
N SER A 420 -1.10 9.68 -17.42
CA SER A 420 -1.72 9.94 -18.74
C SER A 420 -3.16 9.41 -18.80
N GLY A 421 -4.04 10.12 -19.52
CA GLY A 421 -5.46 9.79 -19.67
C GLY A 421 -6.38 10.86 -19.11
N THR A 422 -7.67 10.64 -19.23
CA THR A 422 -8.72 11.58 -18.85
C THR A 422 -8.82 11.70 -17.33
N GLN A 423 -8.49 12.86 -16.78
CA GLN A 423 -8.47 13.12 -15.34
C GLN A 423 -9.84 13.57 -14.80
N GLY A 424 -10.04 13.42 -13.49
CA GLY A 424 -11.18 14.00 -12.77
C GLY A 424 -12.47 13.19 -12.84
N VAL A 425 -12.40 11.91 -13.20
CA VAL A 425 -13.52 10.97 -13.10
C VAL A 425 -13.34 10.14 -11.84
N ARG A 426 -14.31 10.12 -10.93
CA ARG A 426 -14.23 9.40 -9.66
C ARG A 426 -15.48 8.58 -9.36
N VAL A 427 -15.31 7.55 -8.52
CA VAL A 427 -16.40 6.72 -7.99
C VAL A 427 -16.54 6.96 -6.48
N LEU A 428 -17.76 7.21 -6.01
CA LEU A 428 -18.06 7.36 -4.59
C LEU A 428 -18.10 6.00 -3.90
N MET A 429 -17.49 5.92 -2.72
CA MET A 429 -17.62 4.79 -1.79
C MET A 429 -17.56 5.27 -0.34
N GLY A 430 -17.75 4.35 0.61
CA GLY A 430 -17.66 4.65 2.04
C GLY A 430 -17.68 3.40 2.91
N ASN A 431 -17.43 3.56 4.20
CA ASN A 431 -17.38 2.47 5.17
C ASN A 431 -18.65 1.61 5.20
N SER A 432 -19.81 2.20 4.92
CA SER A 432 -21.08 1.49 4.87
C SER A 432 -21.20 0.46 3.72
N LEU A 433 -20.25 0.45 2.77
CA LEU A 433 -20.10 -0.63 1.79
C LEU A 433 -20.06 -2.01 2.48
N MET A 434 -19.46 -2.08 3.66
CA MET A 434 -19.35 -3.32 4.44
C MET A 434 -20.63 -3.69 5.20
N PHE A 435 -21.60 -2.75 5.36
CA PHE A 435 -22.81 -3.01 6.15
C PHE A 435 -23.80 -3.91 5.42
N GLN A 436 -23.73 -3.98 4.11
CA GLN A 436 -24.56 -4.82 3.25
C GLN A 436 -23.91 -6.17 2.92
N ARG A 437 -22.80 -6.52 3.59
CA ARG A 437 -22.07 -7.78 3.36
C ARG A 437 -22.54 -8.87 4.29
N SER A 438 -22.77 -10.04 3.73
CA SER A 438 -23.11 -11.25 4.47
C SER A 438 -22.59 -12.46 3.71
N ILE A 439 -22.14 -13.49 4.44
CA ILE A 439 -21.80 -14.79 3.83
C ILE A 439 -23.05 -15.52 3.36
N GLN A 440 -24.16 -15.35 4.12
CA GLN A 440 -25.42 -15.92 3.72
C GLN A 440 -26.16 -14.96 2.78
N PRO A 441 -26.78 -15.47 1.70
CA PRO A 441 -27.60 -14.64 0.83
C PRO A 441 -28.68 -13.89 1.61
N VAL A 442 -28.85 -12.62 1.35
CA VAL A 442 -29.97 -11.81 1.86
C VAL A 442 -30.98 -11.67 0.74
N GLU A 443 -32.23 -12.08 1.00
CA GLU A 443 -33.29 -11.96 0.01
C GLU A 443 -33.47 -10.51 -0.46
N GLY A 444 -33.49 -10.30 -1.77
CA GLY A 444 -33.62 -8.97 -2.38
C GLY A 444 -32.31 -8.17 -2.43
N TYR A 445 -31.16 -8.82 -2.23
CA TYR A 445 -29.85 -8.21 -2.42
C TYR A 445 -28.86 -9.16 -3.09
N ASP A 446 -28.18 -8.67 -4.11
CA ASP A 446 -27.15 -9.39 -4.84
C ASP A 446 -26.08 -8.42 -5.36
N ASP A 447 -24.83 -8.62 -4.96
CA ASP A 447 -23.67 -7.84 -5.41
C ASP A 447 -22.41 -8.73 -5.45
N PRO A 448 -22.36 -9.68 -6.41
CA PRO A 448 -21.28 -10.66 -6.47
C PRO A 448 -19.95 -9.96 -6.79
N GLN A 449 -18.92 -10.27 -6.01
CA GLN A 449 -17.55 -9.73 -6.18
C GLN A 449 -17.52 -8.18 -6.30
N LEU A 450 -18.36 -7.47 -5.55
CA LEU A 450 -18.51 -6.01 -5.62
C LEU A 450 -18.84 -5.50 -7.03
N ALA A 451 -19.62 -6.23 -7.80
CA ALA A 451 -19.94 -5.87 -9.17
C ALA A 451 -20.59 -4.47 -9.30
N ASN A 452 -21.27 -3.97 -8.25
CA ASN A 452 -21.79 -2.60 -8.24
C ASN A 452 -20.68 -1.53 -8.11
N PHE A 453 -19.58 -1.81 -7.44
CA PHE A 453 -18.42 -0.90 -7.43
C PHE A 453 -17.64 -1.00 -8.74
N TYR A 454 -17.28 -2.22 -9.15
CA TYR A 454 -16.51 -2.42 -10.38
C TYR A 454 -17.32 -2.03 -11.63
N GLY A 455 -18.65 -2.10 -11.58
CA GLY A 455 -19.54 -1.65 -12.66
C GLY A 455 -19.38 -0.17 -12.98
N LEU A 456 -19.08 0.67 -11.99
CA LEU A 456 -18.77 2.08 -12.21
C LEU A 456 -17.30 2.33 -12.58
N ALA A 457 -16.36 1.58 -12.00
CA ALA A 457 -14.93 1.83 -12.12
C ALA A 457 -14.28 1.16 -13.35
N MET A 458 -14.52 -0.17 -13.53
CA MET A 458 -13.80 -0.99 -14.50
C MET A 458 -14.01 -0.55 -15.97
N PRO A 459 -15.24 -0.19 -16.42
CA PRO A 459 -15.47 0.25 -17.79
C PRO A 459 -14.61 1.45 -18.22
N LEU A 460 -14.38 2.39 -17.29
CA LEU A 460 -13.60 3.59 -17.53
C LEU A 460 -12.09 3.29 -17.40
N LEU A 461 -11.70 2.53 -16.39
CA LEU A 461 -10.32 2.13 -16.19
C LEU A 461 -9.77 1.39 -17.41
N LYS A 462 -10.53 0.42 -17.94
CA LYS A 462 -10.19 -0.33 -19.19
C LYS A 462 -10.13 0.56 -20.45
N ARG A 463 -10.64 1.78 -20.39
CA ARG A 463 -10.54 2.79 -21.44
C ARG A 463 -9.45 3.81 -21.20
N GLY A 464 -8.51 3.54 -20.29
CA GLY A 464 -7.39 4.45 -19.99
C GLY A 464 -7.78 5.73 -19.26
N VAL A 465 -8.90 5.70 -18.56
CA VAL A 465 -9.29 6.74 -17.61
C VAL A 465 -8.76 6.34 -16.24
N PRO A 466 -7.83 7.08 -15.62
CA PRO A 466 -7.35 6.78 -14.28
C PRO A 466 -8.42 7.14 -13.24
N VAL A 467 -9.40 6.25 -13.11
CA VAL A 467 -10.56 6.43 -12.23
C VAL A 467 -10.10 6.58 -10.80
N GLY A 468 -10.41 7.73 -10.19
CA GLY A 468 -10.18 7.94 -8.76
C GLY A 468 -11.36 7.44 -7.92
N VAL A 469 -11.13 7.37 -6.61
CA VAL A 469 -12.15 7.07 -5.61
C VAL A 469 -12.45 8.34 -4.81
N THR A 470 -13.66 8.49 -4.32
CA THR A 470 -14.07 9.54 -3.38
C THR A 470 -14.77 8.87 -2.20
N HIS A 471 -14.25 9.08 -0.98
CA HIS A 471 -14.90 8.58 0.23
C HIS A 471 -16.01 9.55 0.67
N ILE A 472 -17.20 8.99 0.95
CA ILE A 472 -18.36 9.79 1.41
C ILE A 472 -18.07 10.46 2.77
N GLU A 473 -17.22 9.86 3.59
CA GLU A 473 -16.75 10.42 4.86
C GLU A 473 -15.94 11.71 4.67
N ASN A 474 -15.36 11.90 3.50
CA ASN A 474 -14.49 13.04 3.18
C ASN A 474 -15.17 14.14 2.37
N VAL A 475 -16.45 14.01 2.01
CA VAL A 475 -17.12 15.00 1.12
C VAL A 475 -17.25 16.41 1.73
N GLY A 476 -17.06 16.54 3.04
CA GLY A 476 -17.00 17.83 3.75
C GLY A 476 -15.67 18.57 3.58
N TYR A 477 -14.60 17.92 3.15
CA TYR A 477 -13.31 18.55 2.92
C TYR A 477 -13.25 19.16 1.50
N ARG A 478 -12.75 20.38 1.39
CA ARG A 478 -12.61 21.06 0.10
C ARG A 478 -11.67 20.30 -0.84
N GLU A 479 -10.62 19.75 -0.28
CA GLU A 479 -9.56 19.00 -0.96
C GLU A 479 -10.11 17.75 -1.68
N THR A 480 -11.20 17.17 -1.18
CA THR A 480 -11.89 16.04 -1.84
C THR A 480 -12.33 16.37 -3.26
N TRP A 481 -12.71 17.63 -3.51
CA TRP A 481 -13.29 18.07 -4.77
C TRP A 481 -12.28 18.66 -5.75
N GLU A 482 -11.03 18.79 -5.35
CA GLU A 482 -9.98 19.31 -6.22
C GLU A 482 -9.79 18.44 -7.46
N GLY A 483 -9.93 19.04 -8.65
CA GLY A 483 -9.80 18.36 -9.94
C GLY A 483 -10.94 17.41 -10.30
N VAL A 484 -11.97 17.23 -9.48
CA VAL A 484 -13.11 16.35 -9.78
C VAL A 484 -14.05 17.04 -10.76
N ARG A 485 -14.31 16.40 -11.90
CA ARG A 485 -15.24 16.86 -12.94
C ARG A 485 -16.51 16.02 -12.97
N VAL A 486 -16.36 14.69 -12.87
CA VAL A 486 -17.46 13.71 -12.89
C VAL A 486 -17.35 12.83 -11.66
N LEU A 487 -18.39 12.76 -10.87
CA LEU A 487 -18.55 11.80 -9.78
C LEU A 487 -19.63 10.79 -10.17
N MET A 488 -19.29 9.50 -10.13
CA MET A 488 -20.22 8.40 -10.30
C MET A 488 -20.55 7.82 -8.93
N MET A 489 -21.81 7.53 -8.65
CA MET A 489 -22.22 6.96 -7.39
C MET A 489 -23.42 6.04 -7.51
N THR A 490 -23.57 5.17 -6.51
CA THR A 490 -24.71 4.29 -6.33
C THR A 490 -25.04 4.11 -4.86
N TYR A 491 -26.29 3.88 -4.54
CA TYR A 491 -26.72 3.34 -3.25
C TYR A 491 -27.19 1.87 -3.34
N SER A 492 -26.82 1.18 -4.41
CA SER A 492 -27.08 -0.27 -4.54
C SER A 492 -26.14 -1.11 -3.67
N ASN A 493 -24.94 -0.63 -3.32
CA ASN A 493 -23.94 -1.38 -2.53
C ASN A 493 -23.55 -0.74 -1.20
N MET A 494 -23.98 0.48 -0.93
CA MET A 494 -23.71 1.22 0.31
C MET A 494 -24.89 2.14 0.65
N LYS A 495 -24.95 2.63 1.88
CA LYS A 495 -25.89 3.66 2.28
C LYS A 495 -25.14 4.77 3.04
N PRO A 496 -25.52 6.04 2.90
CA PRO A 496 -24.83 7.15 3.57
C PRO A 496 -25.07 7.11 5.09
N LEU A 497 -24.00 7.28 5.87
CA LEU A 497 -24.08 7.27 7.33
C LEU A 497 -24.85 8.48 7.88
N THR A 498 -24.81 9.62 7.20
CA THR A 498 -25.46 10.86 7.62
C THR A 498 -26.11 11.61 6.45
N ALA A 499 -27.11 12.41 6.76
CA ALA A 499 -27.76 13.28 5.78
C ALA A 499 -26.88 14.43 5.30
N GLU A 500 -25.88 14.82 6.09
CA GLU A 500 -24.96 15.93 5.81
C GLU A 500 -24.15 15.72 4.53
N ALA A 501 -23.73 14.48 4.27
CA ALA A 501 -23.02 14.14 3.05
C ALA A 501 -23.75 14.59 1.78
N HIS A 502 -25.08 14.50 1.77
CA HIS A 502 -25.91 14.94 0.64
C HIS A 502 -25.84 16.45 0.40
N GLN A 503 -25.70 17.27 1.46
CA GLN A 503 -25.55 18.71 1.34
C GLN A 503 -24.24 19.06 0.63
N HIS A 504 -23.12 18.43 1.03
CA HIS A 504 -21.81 18.65 0.42
C HIS A 504 -21.77 18.21 -1.05
N ILE A 505 -22.32 17.03 -1.36
CA ILE A 505 -22.42 16.55 -2.75
C ILE A 505 -23.28 17.53 -3.59
N ALA A 506 -24.45 17.94 -3.07
CA ALA A 506 -25.33 18.88 -3.77
C ALA A 506 -24.69 20.26 -3.98
N GLU A 507 -23.92 20.73 -3.01
CA GLU A 507 -23.16 21.98 -3.12
C GLU A 507 -22.11 21.91 -4.23
N TRP A 508 -21.34 20.81 -4.27
CA TRP A 508 -20.37 20.58 -5.33
C TRP A 508 -21.03 20.55 -6.71
N VAL A 509 -22.19 19.87 -6.86
CA VAL A 509 -22.93 19.85 -8.14
C VAL A 509 -23.41 21.27 -8.50
N ARG A 510 -24.03 22.01 -7.56
CA ARG A 510 -24.50 23.40 -7.82
C ARG A 510 -23.37 24.32 -8.28
N ASN A 511 -22.14 24.06 -7.85
CA ASN A 511 -20.94 24.81 -8.24
C ASN A 511 -20.38 24.42 -9.61
N GLY A 512 -20.91 23.41 -10.27
CA GLY A 512 -20.53 23.00 -11.62
C GLY A 512 -20.12 21.55 -11.79
N GLY A 513 -20.14 20.75 -10.72
CA GLY A 513 -19.87 19.32 -10.77
C GLY A 513 -20.88 18.55 -11.62
N ARG A 514 -20.47 17.42 -12.13
CA ARG A 514 -21.31 16.48 -12.89
C ARG A 514 -21.46 15.20 -12.09
N LEU A 515 -22.69 14.94 -11.62
CA LEU A 515 -23.02 13.73 -10.86
C LEU A 515 -23.70 12.72 -11.78
N ILE A 516 -23.21 11.50 -11.79
CA ILE A 516 -23.89 10.33 -12.38
C ILE A 516 -24.37 9.45 -11.23
N TYR A 517 -25.65 9.37 -11.04
CA TYR A 517 -26.28 8.45 -10.10
C TYR A 517 -26.79 7.23 -10.87
N SER A 518 -26.34 6.04 -10.49
CA SER A 518 -26.80 4.76 -11.07
C SER A 518 -27.37 3.87 -9.97
N GLY A 519 -28.63 3.45 -10.08
CA GLY A 519 -29.28 2.55 -9.12
C GLY A 519 -30.79 2.47 -9.33
N ARG A 520 -31.34 1.28 -9.07
CA ARG A 520 -32.78 1.03 -9.06
C ARG A 520 -33.41 1.47 -7.76
N ASP A 521 -32.65 1.50 -6.67
CA ASP A 521 -33.09 1.83 -5.31
C ASP A 521 -34.15 0.87 -4.75
N ASP A 522 -34.12 -0.39 -5.14
CA ASP A 522 -35.12 -1.41 -4.79
C ASP A 522 -34.56 -2.56 -3.96
N ASP A 523 -33.25 -2.53 -3.63
CA ASP A 523 -32.62 -3.55 -2.79
C ASP A 523 -33.16 -3.56 -1.34
N ALA A 524 -33.02 -4.71 -0.66
CA ALA A 524 -33.55 -4.92 0.67
C ALA A 524 -33.04 -3.93 1.74
N TYR A 525 -31.84 -3.38 1.55
CA TYR A 525 -31.22 -2.43 2.50
C TYR A 525 -31.70 -0.99 2.35
N GLN A 526 -32.45 -0.65 1.31
CA GLN A 526 -33.06 0.68 1.19
C GLN A 526 -34.02 0.98 2.34
N ARG A 527 -34.63 -0.08 2.91
CA ARG A 527 -35.69 0.02 3.91
C ARG A 527 -35.24 -0.20 5.35
N VAL A 528 -33.94 -0.25 5.62
CA VAL A 528 -33.43 -0.34 6.99
C VAL A 528 -33.81 0.88 7.83
N SER A 529 -33.97 0.68 9.15
CA SER A 529 -34.37 1.72 10.10
C SER A 529 -33.20 2.67 10.41
N GLU A 530 -32.82 3.48 9.43
CA GLU A 530 -31.74 4.47 9.51
C GLU A 530 -32.28 5.90 9.37
N TRP A 531 -31.40 6.89 9.45
CA TRP A 531 -31.74 8.30 9.53
C TRP A 531 -32.74 8.76 8.44
N TRP A 532 -32.70 8.20 7.23
CA TRP A 532 -33.62 8.57 6.14
C TRP A 532 -35.04 8.05 6.34
N ARG A 533 -35.25 7.15 7.31
CA ARG A 533 -36.54 6.56 7.68
C ARG A 533 -36.93 6.77 9.14
N GLN A 534 -36.21 7.64 9.87
CA GLN A 534 -36.44 7.90 11.29
C GLN A 534 -36.83 9.34 11.55
N GLY A 535 -37.57 9.58 12.61
CA GLY A 535 -38.05 10.91 13.01
C GLY A 535 -38.96 11.54 11.95
N ASP A 536 -38.62 12.75 11.55
CA ASP A 536 -39.36 13.50 10.52
C ASP A 536 -38.95 13.08 9.08
N MET A 537 -37.94 12.23 8.94
CA MET A 537 -37.49 11.71 7.65
C MET A 537 -38.37 10.51 7.22
N SER A 538 -38.90 10.56 6.02
CA SER A 538 -39.80 9.52 5.47
C SER A 538 -39.49 9.23 4.00
N TYR A 539 -38.25 8.76 3.77
CA TYR A 539 -37.79 8.39 2.45
C TYR A 539 -37.74 6.86 2.31
N ASP A 540 -38.15 6.32 1.18
CA ASP A 540 -38.06 4.88 0.89
C ASP A 540 -36.63 4.45 0.58
N ALA A 541 -35.80 5.39 0.07
CA ALA A 541 -34.40 5.20 -0.21
C ALA A 541 -33.61 6.49 0.09
N PRO A 542 -32.34 6.41 0.49
CA PRO A 542 -31.52 7.61 0.76
C PRO A 542 -31.31 8.50 -0.47
N SER A 543 -31.39 7.94 -1.70
CA SER A 543 -31.34 8.70 -2.94
C SER A 543 -32.46 9.73 -3.07
N GLN A 544 -33.64 9.46 -2.54
CA GLN A 544 -34.77 10.40 -2.55
C GLN A 544 -34.43 11.69 -1.79
N HIS A 545 -33.75 11.58 -0.65
CA HIS A 545 -33.26 12.74 0.09
C HIS A 545 -32.14 13.47 -0.70
N LEU A 546 -31.21 12.75 -1.32
CA LEU A 546 -30.17 13.35 -2.16
C LEU A 546 -30.79 14.18 -3.29
N PHE A 547 -31.75 13.61 -4.00
CA PHE A 547 -32.45 14.30 -5.10
C PHE A 547 -33.23 15.52 -4.61
N GLU A 548 -33.95 15.41 -3.51
CA GLU A 548 -34.70 16.54 -2.94
C GLU A 548 -33.75 17.70 -2.54
N VAL A 549 -32.61 17.39 -1.89
CA VAL A 549 -31.57 18.37 -1.54
C VAL A 549 -31.02 19.06 -2.79
N MET A 550 -30.96 18.37 -3.92
CA MET A 550 -30.53 18.94 -5.21
C MET A 550 -31.63 19.72 -5.95
N GLY A 551 -32.86 19.64 -5.45
CA GLY A 551 -34.02 20.27 -6.11
C GLY A 551 -34.61 19.44 -7.25
N LEU A 552 -34.33 18.13 -7.27
CA LEU A 552 -34.90 17.17 -8.21
C LEU A 552 -36.16 16.53 -7.62
N PRO A 553 -37.03 15.91 -8.45
CA PRO A 553 -38.09 15.02 -7.93
C PRO A 553 -37.51 13.91 -7.06
N ARG A 554 -38.17 13.58 -5.96
CA ARG A 554 -37.74 12.45 -5.07
C ARG A 554 -37.57 11.14 -5.83
N GLU A 555 -38.48 10.84 -6.73
CA GLU A 555 -38.44 9.69 -7.64
C GLU A 555 -37.98 10.16 -9.03
N ALA A 556 -36.74 10.72 -9.11
CA ALA A 556 -36.20 11.13 -10.36
C ALA A 556 -36.15 9.95 -11.35
N ALA A 557 -36.79 10.08 -12.50
CA ALA A 557 -36.72 9.10 -13.57
C ALA A 557 -35.34 9.12 -14.24
N GLU A 558 -35.09 8.16 -15.12
CA GLU A 558 -33.87 8.17 -15.94
C GLU A 558 -33.86 9.45 -16.80
N GLY A 559 -32.71 10.15 -16.84
CA GLY A 559 -32.57 11.41 -17.55
C GLY A 559 -31.51 12.33 -16.99
N VAL A 560 -31.49 13.54 -17.51
CA VAL A 560 -30.53 14.60 -17.15
C VAL A 560 -31.28 15.76 -16.51
N TYR A 561 -30.78 16.21 -15.36
CA TYR A 561 -31.37 17.28 -14.57
C TYR A 561 -30.39 18.42 -14.34
N GLU A 562 -30.83 19.65 -14.45
CA GLU A 562 -30.01 20.81 -14.09
C GLU A 562 -30.00 20.98 -12.56
N CYS A 563 -28.80 21.24 -11.98
CA CYS A 563 -28.64 21.55 -10.58
C CYS A 563 -27.62 22.69 -10.40
N GLY A 564 -28.10 23.91 -10.29
CA GLY A 564 -27.26 25.13 -10.27
C GLY A 564 -26.46 25.30 -11.57
N LYS A 565 -25.12 25.26 -11.47
CA LYS A 565 -24.21 25.29 -12.63
C LYS A 565 -23.84 23.88 -13.13
N GLY A 566 -24.21 22.87 -12.34
CA GLY A 566 -23.90 21.46 -12.61
C GLY A 566 -25.08 20.70 -13.17
N ARG A 567 -24.90 19.41 -13.34
CA ARG A 567 -25.91 18.46 -13.83
C ARG A 567 -25.88 17.16 -13.06
N VAL A 568 -27.07 16.56 -12.97
CA VAL A 568 -27.26 15.22 -12.43
C VAL A 568 -27.79 14.33 -13.55
N TYR A 569 -27.09 13.25 -13.80
CA TYR A 569 -27.44 12.20 -14.75
C TYR A 569 -27.96 11.02 -13.93
N VAL A 570 -29.17 10.62 -14.15
CA VAL A 570 -29.80 9.49 -13.45
C VAL A 570 -29.93 8.30 -14.40
N LEU A 571 -29.28 7.20 -14.05
CA LEU A 571 -29.39 5.90 -14.70
C LEU A 571 -30.15 4.95 -13.76
N ARG A 572 -31.24 4.32 -14.25
CA ARG A 572 -32.05 3.38 -13.46
C ARG A 572 -31.60 1.93 -13.69
N HIS A 573 -30.24 1.73 -13.58
CA HIS A 573 -29.56 0.47 -13.65
C HIS A 573 -28.72 0.27 -12.39
N ASP A 574 -28.68 -0.94 -11.83
CA ASP A 574 -27.65 -1.26 -10.86
C ASP A 574 -26.30 -1.43 -11.56
N PRO A 575 -25.21 -0.83 -11.06
CA PRO A 575 -23.93 -0.83 -11.76
C PRO A 575 -23.38 -2.22 -12.11
N LYS A 576 -23.74 -3.27 -11.36
CA LYS A 576 -23.36 -4.65 -11.68
C LYS A 576 -23.79 -5.06 -13.11
N GLU A 577 -24.89 -4.52 -13.63
CA GLU A 577 -25.40 -4.80 -14.98
C GLU A 577 -24.39 -4.36 -16.05
N PHE A 578 -23.57 -3.33 -15.78
CA PHE A 578 -22.57 -2.82 -16.71
C PHE A 578 -21.37 -3.75 -16.91
N VAL A 579 -21.12 -4.68 -15.98
CA VAL A 579 -19.93 -5.56 -16.04
C VAL A 579 -20.24 -7.05 -16.13
N MET A 580 -21.45 -7.47 -15.69
CA MET A 580 -21.86 -8.86 -15.70
C MET A 580 -22.36 -9.34 -17.07
N GLU A 581 -22.63 -8.42 -17.99
CA GLU A 581 -23.04 -8.73 -19.36
C GLU A 581 -22.02 -8.21 -20.37
N ALA A 582 -21.85 -8.94 -21.48
CA ALA A 582 -20.98 -8.51 -22.57
C ALA A 582 -21.54 -7.23 -23.22
N GLY A 583 -20.73 -6.15 -23.27
CA GLY A 583 -21.13 -4.85 -23.81
C GLY A 583 -22.15 -4.10 -22.94
N GLY A 584 -22.41 -4.54 -21.71
CA GLY A 584 -23.37 -3.91 -20.78
C GLY A 584 -23.00 -2.49 -20.38
N ASP A 585 -21.74 -2.10 -20.50
CA ASP A 585 -21.20 -0.80 -20.09
C ASP A 585 -21.51 0.38 -21.02
N SER A 586 -22.12 0.13 -22.17
CA SER A 586 -22.29 1.12 -23.24
C SER A 586 -23.08 2.36 -22.81
N SER A 587 -24.13 2.20 -22.01
CA SER A 587 -24.94 3.30 -21.49
C SER A 587 -24.18 4.14 -20.48
N LEU A 588 -23.45 3.54 -19.56
CA LEU A 588 -22.58 4.24 -18.61
C LEU A 588 -21.50 5.05 -19.33
N VAL A 589 -20.78 4.42 -20.27
CA VAL A 589 -19.70 5.08 -21.02
C VAL A 589 -20.23 6.26 -21.82
N ALA A 590 -21.38 6.12 -22.48
CA ALA A 590 -22.02 7.21 -23.20
C ALA A 590 -22.41 8.37 -22.24
N CYS A 591 -22.96 8.04 -21.07
CA CYS A 591 -23.32 9.02 -20.05
C CYS A 591 -22.08 9.76 -19.51
N VAL A 592 -20.98 9.05 -19.24
CA VAL A 592 -19.72 9.67 -18.78
C VAL A 592 -19.13 10.57 -19.85
N ARG A 593 -19.14 10.18 -21.12
CA ARG A 593 -18.69 11.03 -22.24
C ARG A 593 -19.49 12.32 -22.32
N GLU A 594 -20.82 12.24 -22.20
CA GLU A 594 -21.68 13.42 -22.19
C GLU A 594 -21.41 14.31 -20.96
N ALA A 595 -21.35 13.72 -19.77
CA ALA A 595 -21.10 14.44 -18.53
C ALA A 595 -19.73 15.11 -18.50
N TYR A 596 -18.70 14.44 -19.02
CA TYR A 596 -17.33 14.96 -19.09
C TYR A 596 -17.22 16.08 -20.15
N GLY A 597 -17.87 15.90 -21.29
CA GLY A 597 -17.83 16.83 -22.41
C GLY A 597 -16.55 16.70 -23.25
N GLU A 598 -16.14 17.81 -23.86
CA GLU A 598 -14.94 17.81 -24.73
C GLU A 598 -13.66 17.43 -23.99
N GLY A 599 -12.75 16.73 -24.69
CA GLY A 599 -11.42 16.36 -24.22
C GLY A 599 -11.36 15.04 -23.45
N MET A 600 -12.41 14.23 -23.46
CA MET A 600 -12.31 12.84 -22.98
C MET A 600 -11.51 12.01 -23.99
N GLU A 601 -10.39 11.46 -23.53
CA GLU A 601 -9.51 10.59 -24.33
C GLU A 601 -9.65 9.16 -23.83
N GLU A 602 -9.77 8.21 -24.76
CA GLU A 602 -9.79 6.78 -24.46
C GLU A 602 -8.57 6.12 -25.07
N LYS A 603 -7.92 5.25 -24.29
CA LYS A 603 -6.70 4.49 -24.68
C LYS A 603 -6.55 3.25 -23.83
N ASN A 604 -5.59 2.39 -24.19
CA ASN A 604 -5.34 1.15 -23.47
C ASN A 604 -4.19 1.22 -22.48
N SER A 605 -3.63 2.40 -22.19
CA SER A 605 -2.38 2.48 -21.43
C SER A 605 -2.32 3.66 -20.47
N PHE A 606 -1.56 3.47 -19.39
CA PHE A 606 -1.13 4.52 -18.49
C PHE A 606 0.38 4.74 -18.61
N VAL A 607 0.79 6.01 -18.52
CA VAL A 607 2.20 6.43 -18.44
C VAL A 607 2.30 7.55 -17.42
N LEU A 608 3.28 7.46 -16.52
CA LEU A 608 3.63 8.52 -15.58
C LEU A 608 5.16 8.70 -15.56
N ARG A 609 5.62 9.96 -15.58
CA ARG A 609 7.00 10.32 -15.32
C ARG A 609 7.15 10.85 -13.90
N ARG A 610 8.14 10.33 -13.16
CA ARG A 610 8.45 10.73 -11.79
C ARG A 610 9.95 11.02 -11.68
N GLY A 611 10.34 12.29 -11.87
CA GLY A 611 11.75 12.66 -11.99
C GLY A 611 12.43 11.84 -13.10
N LYS A 612 13.45 11.07 -12.72
CA LYS A 612 14.16 10.18 -13.66
C LYS A 612 13.45 8.84 -13.96
N TYR A 613 12.28 8.58 -13.38
CA TYR A 613 11.58 7.31 -13.56
C TYR A 613 10.40 7.43 -14.54
N VAL A 614 10.20 6.37 -15.34
CA VAL A 614 9.04 6.17 -16.20
C VAL A 614 8.32 4.90 -15.76
N VAL A 615 7.04 5.03 -15.46
CA VAL A 615 6.15 3.95 -15.06
C VAL A 615 5.06 3.83 -16.09
N ALA A 616 4.81 2.63 -16.62
CA ALA A 616 3.76 2.42 -17.60
C ALA A 616 3.11 1.04 -17.49
N ALA A 617 1.83 0.99 -17.89
CA ALA A 617 1.03 -0.23 -18.00
C ALA A 617 0.18 -0.19 -19.25
N VAL A 618 0.00 -1.34 -19.91
CA VAL A 618 -0.95 -1.54 -21.00
C VAL A 618 -2.01 -2.52 -20.53
N MET A 619 -3.26 -2.12 -20.56
CA MET A 619 -4.39 -2.94 -20.12
C MET A 619 -4.86 -3.86 -21.26
N ASP A 620 -5.20 -5.06 -20.92
CA ASP A 620 -5.97 -5.96 -21.78
C ASP A 620 -7.48 -5.63 -21.73
N GLU A 621 -8.31 -6.30 -22.53
CA GLU A 621 -9.77 -6.05 -22.59
C GLU A 621 -10.12 -4.55 -22.74
N SER A 622 -9.30 -3.81 -23.47
CA SER A 622 -9.39 -2.36 -23.63
C SER A 622 -9.92 -1.99 -25.03
N VAL A 623 -9.94 -0.69 -25.34
CA VAL A 623 -10.38 -0.12 -26.62
C VAL A 623 -9.44 -0.46 -27.80
N SER A 624 -8.22 -0.90 -27.50
CA SER A 624 -7.18 -1.24 -28.50
C SER A 624 -6.25 -2.32 -27.94
N GLU A 625 -5.69 -3.15 -28.82
CA GLU A 625 -4.61 -4.08 -28.53
C GLU A 625 -3.24 -3.55 -28.99
N GLU A 626 -3.16 -2.29 -29.39
CA GLU A 626 -1.91 -1.71 -29.86
C GLU A 626 -0.87 -1.64 -28.75
N PRO A 627 0.38 -2.08 -29.00
CA PRO A 627 1.44 -2.00 -28.02
C PRO A 627 1.89 -0.56 -27.76
N LEU A 628 2.20 -0.25 -26.52
CA LEU A 628 2.80 1.03 -26.14
C LEU A 628 4.30 0.99 -26.45
N ARG A 629 4.80 2.00 -27.16
CA ARG A 629 6.22 2.15 -27.48
C ARG A 629 6.79 3.38 -26.79
N LEU A 630 7.72 3.16 -25.86
CA LEU A 630 8.50 4.20 -25.18
C LEU A 630 9.88 4.31 -25.81
N ARG A 631 10.21 5.45 -26.40
CA ARG A 631 11.52 5.72 -27.01
C ARG A 631 12.35 6.61 -26.14
N GLY A 632 13.63 6.28 -25.97
CA GLY A 632 14.59 6.98 -25.13
C GLY A 632 15.68 6.04 -24.66
N ARG A 633 16.61 6.53 -23.86
CA ARG A 633 17.65 5.70 -23.25
C ARG A 633 17.23 5.32 -21.84
N PHE A 634 16.92 4.05 -21.65
CA PHE A 634 16.37 3.56 -20.39
C PHE A 634 17.24 2.48 -19.77
N VAL A 635 17.24 2.41 -18.43
CA VAL A 635 17.61 1.21 -17.68
C VAL A 635 16.33 0.51 -17.25
N ASP A 636 16.16 -0.78 -17.58
CA ASP A 636 15.00 -1.57 -17.17
C ASP A 636 15.19 -2.06 -15.72
N LEU A 637 14.37 -1.53 -14.82
CA LEU A 637 14.43 -1.83 -13.39
C LEU A 637 13.66 -3.09 -12.97
N PHE A 638 12.85 -3.65 -13.88
CA PHE A 638 12.24 -4.97 -13.69
C PHE A 638 13.15 -6.11 -14.15
N SER A 639 14.31 -5.79 -14.72
CA SER A 639 15.34 -6.76 -15.02
C SER A 639 16.45 -6.75 -13.98
N PRO A 640 16.81 -7.90 -13.36
CA PRO A 640 17.89 -7.98 -12.38
C PRO A 640 19.27 -7.66 -12.99
N GLU A 641 19.41 -7.68 -14.34
CA GLU A 641 20.63 -7.35 -15.04
C GLU A 641 20.76 -5.85 -15.39
N LEU A 642 19.73 -5.05 -15.12
CA LEU A 642 19.70 -3.61 -15.40
C LEU A 642 20.15 -3.26 -16.83
N PRO A 643 19.57 -3.85 -17.90
CA PRO A 643 20.00 -3.58 -19.26
C PRO A 643 19.68 -2.15 -19.68
N VAL A 644 20.53 -1.60 -20.57
CA VAL A 644 20.26 -0.33 -21.23
C VAL A 644 19.49 -0.58 -22.51
N LEU A 645 18.37 0.12 -22.68
CA LEU A 645 17.47 0.01 -23.82
C LEU A 645 17.36 1.36 -24.53
N THR A 646 17.18 1.36 -25.83
CA THR A 646 16.86 2.54 -26.66
C THR A 646 15.37 2.66 -26.96
N GLU A 647 14.63 1.59 -26.76
CA GLU A 647 13.18 1.52 -26.88
C GLU A 647 12.65 0.42 -25.94
N LYS A 648 11.50 0.67 -25.31
CA LYS A 648 10.72 -0.35 -24.59
C LYS A 648 9.35 -0.45 -25.25
N THR A 649 8.98 -1.65 -25.68
CA THR A 649 7.64 -1.95 -26.19
C THR A 649 6.91 -2.80 -25.16
N LEU A 650 5.67 -2.41 -24.83
CA LEU A 650 4.77 -3.13 -23.94
C LEU A 650 3.59 -3.65 -24.74
N GLY A 651 3.36 -4.94 -24.71
CA GLY A 651 2.12 -5.57 -25.17
C GLY A 651 0.97 -5.42 -24.16
N VAL A 652 -0.21 -5.89 -24.53
CA VAL A 652 -1.38 -5.90 -23.63
C VAL A 652 -1.13 -6.75 -22.39
N GLY A 653 -1.53 -6.25 -21.23
CA GLY A 653 -1.31 -6.89 -19.94
C GLY A 653 0.10 -6.71 -19.37
N GLU A 654 0.99 -5.98 -20.04
CA GLU A 654 2.37 -5.77 -19.58
C GLU A 654 2.54 -4.43 -18.84
N GLN A 655 3.49 -4.43 -17.89
CA GLN A 655 3.89 -3.28 -17.11
C GLN A 655 5.40 -3.05 -17.23
N THR A 656 5.85 -1.82 -16.91
CA THR A 656 7.29 -1.51 -16.86
C THR A 656 7.62 -0.43 -15.85
N PHE A 657 8.83 -0.54 -15.30
CA PHE A 657 9.46 0.46 -14.46
C PHE A 657 10.87 0.74 -14.99
N LEU A 658 11.07 1.94 -15.52
CA LEU A 658 12.29 2.34 -16.21
C LEU A 658 12.95 3.53 -15.52
N LEU A 659 14.29 3.58 -15.58
CA LEU A 659 15.04 4.79 -15.30
C LEU A 659 15.43 5.43 -16.64
N ASP A 660 14.98 6.66 -16.87
CA ASP A 660 15.29 7.46 -18.05
C ASP A 660 16.65 8.13 -17.88
N LEU A 661 17.63 7.67 -18.66
CA LEU A 661 18.98 8.19 -18.62
C LEU A 661 19.07 9.65 -19.12
N ASP A 662 18.11 10.10 -19.94
CA ASP A 662 18.09 11.47 -20.46
C ASP A 662 17.52 12.45 -19.42
N ALA A 663 16.77 11.96 -18.46
CA ALA A 663 16.24 12.72 -17.32
C ALA A 663 17.19 12.74 -16.10
N VAL A 664 18.33 12.08 -16.16
CA VAL A 664 19.33 12.08 -15.06
C VAL A 664 20.02 13.43 -15.01
N GLU A 665 19.90 14.10 -13.86
CA GLU A 665 20.59 15.35 -13.58
C GLU A 665 22.10 15.14 -13.32
N CYS A 666 22.90 16.20 -13.50
CA CYS A 666 24.32 16.21 -13.17
C CYS A 666 25.13 15.06 -13.81
N ARG A 667 24.92 14.79 -15.10
CA ARG A 667 25.55 13.67 -15.82
C ARG A 667 27.08 13.64 -15.78
N GLU A 668 27.73 14.76 -15.56
CA GLU A 668 29.16 14.87 -15.38
C GLU A 668 29.66 14.47 -13.97
N THR A 669 28.73 14.24 -13.04
CA THR A 669 29.03 13.83 -11.66
C THR A 669 28.84 12.32 -11.51
N PRO A 670 29.86 11.59 -11.04
CA PRO A 670 29.73 10.16 -10.76
C PRO A 670 28.60 9.88 -9.76
N GLN A 671 27.71 8.94 -10.08
CA GLN A 671 26.60 8.56 -9.22
C GLN A 671 26.09 7.14 -9.50
N VAL A 672 25.54 6.47 -8.49
CA VAL A 672 24.81 5.23 -8.67
C VAL A 672 23.39 5.56 -9.13
N LEU A 673 23.00 5.03 -10.29
CA LEU A 673 21.68 5.28 -10.88
C LEU A 673 20.60 4.31 -10.37
N ALA A 674 20.96 3.03 -10.32
CA ALA A 674 20.14 1.93 -9.87
C ALA A 674 21.02 0.85 -9.25
N ALA A 675 20.58 0.21 -8.19
CA ALA A 675 21.35 -0.84 -7.52
C ALA A 675 20.45 -1.76 -6.69
N ALA A 676 20.87 -3.03 -6.54
CA ALA A 676 20.31 -3.96 -5.57
C ALA A 676 20.82 -3.73 -4.13
N SER A 677 21.43 -2.59 -3.86
CA SER A 677 21.99 -2.21 -2.56
C SER A 677 21.90 -0.71 -2.34
N ARG A 678 21.83 -0.29 -1.07
CA ARG A 678 21.86 1.14 -0.72
C ARG A 678 23.29 1.61 -0.50
N GLN A 679 23.60 2.81 -1.00
CA GLN A 679 24.92 3.41 -0.93
C GLN A 679 25.06 4.33 0.29
N TYR A 680 26.24 4.33 0.89
CA TYR A 680 26.60 5.15 2.04
C TYR A 680 28.02 5.69 1.87
N ALA A 681 28.31 6.78 2.56
CA ALA A 681 29.66 7.35 2.64
C ALA A 681 30.30 7.54 1.26
N GLU A 682 29.56 8.15 0.34
CA GLU A 682 30.07 8.48 -0.99
C GLU A 682 31.20 9.51 -0.93
N VAL A 683 32.28 9.22 -1.63
CA VAL A 683 33.43 10.09 -1.78
C VAL A 683 33.67 10.39 -3.27
N ARG A 684 33.71 11.67 -3.62
CA ARG A 684 33.98 12.16 -4.98
C ARG A 684 35.21 13.07 -4.92
N GLU A 685 36.34 12.47 -5.15
CA GLU A 685 37.60 13.20 -5.22
C GLU A 685 38.16 13.20 -6.65
N GLU A 686 39.21 13.99 -6.92
CA GLU A 686 39.77 14.12 -8.28
C GLU A 686 40.11 12.73 -8.89
N GLY A 687 39.27 12.28 -9.81
CA GLY A 687 39.42 11.02 -10.53
C GLY A 687 39.07 9.76 -9.76
N VAL A 688 38.45 9.89 -8.57
CA VAL A 688 38.02 8.75 -7.73
C VAL A 688 36.55 8.92 -7.34
N TYR A 689 35.75 7.86 -7.52
CA TYR A 689 34.42 7.72 -6.95
C TYR A 689 34.39 6.46 -6.09
N ALA A 690 34.08 6.60 -4.82
CA ALA A 690 34.05 5.50 -3.86
C ALA A 690 32.80 5.58 -2.96
N PHE A 691 32.29 4.45 -2.54
CA PHE A 691 31.14 4.35 -1.63
C PHE A 691 31.12 3.00 -0.91
N VAL A 692 30.34 2.92 0.16
CA VAL A 692 30.00 1.68 0.86
C VAL A 692 28.62 1.23 0.41
N SER A 693 28.50 -0.02 -0.01
CA SER A 693 27.26 -0.64 -0.46
C SER A 693 26.76 -1.64 0.60
N LYS A 694 25.45 -1.62 0.90
CA LYS A 694 24.82 -2.54 1.86
C LYS A 694 23.52 -3.09 1.29
N SER A 695 23.32 -4.39 1.47
CA SER A 695 22.10 -5.14 1.10
C SER A 695 21.98 -6.38 2.01
N PRO A 696 20.85 -7.10 1.98
CA PRO A 696 20.72 -8.37 2.66
C PRO A 696 21.83 -9.35 2.23
N ALA A 697 22.37 -10.12 3.18
CA ALA A 697 23.34 -11.17 2.88
C ALA A 697 22.74 -12.22 1.94
N ARG A 698 23.58 -12.89 1.16
CA ARG A 698 23.22 -13.87 0.13
C ARG A 698 22.42 -13.29 -1.06
N THR A 699 22.53 -11.98 -1.28
CA THR A 699 21.94 -11.31 -2.46
C THR A 699 23.02 -11.06 -3.48
N THR A 700 22.77 -11.32 -4.77
CA THR A 700 23.63 -10.83 -5.84
C THR A 700 23.40 -9.34 -6.00
N ASN A 701 24.46 -8.55 -5.87
CA ASN A 701 24.40 -7.12 -6.15
C ASN A 701 24.62 -6.86 -7.63
N VAL A 702 23.69 -6.10 -8.22
CA VAL A 702 23.86 -5.51 -9.55
C VAL A 702 23.61 -4.02 -9.43
N MET A 703 24.44 -3.21 -10.09
CA MET A 703 24.27 -1.76 -10.10
C MET A 703 24.67 -1.14 -11.42
N ARG A 704 24.07 -0.02 -11.75
CA ARG A 704 24.46 0.91 -12.82
C ARG A 704 25.04 2.16 -12.22
N VAL A 705 26.30 2.45 -12.54
CA VAL A 705 27.04 3.60 -12.04
C VAL A 705 27.34 4.52 -13.22
N LEU A 706 26.80 5.73 -13.19
CA LEU A 706 27.11 6.78 -14.18
C LEU A 706 28.48 7.35 -13.88
N LEU A 707 29.31 7.40 -14.90
CA LEU A 707 30.64 8.02 -14.84
C LEU A 707 30.84 8.95 -16.05
N PRO A 708 31.54 10.07 -15.90
CA PRO A 708 31.80 11.00 -17.01
C PRO A 708 32.67 10.40 -18.13
N ARG A 709 33.29 9.25 -17.88
CA ARG A 709 34.13 8.49 -18.83
C ARG A 709 34.37 7.06 -18.33
N ALA A 710 34.83 6.19 -19.22
CA ALA A 710 35.23 4.83 -18.90
C ALA A 710 36.24 4.78 -17.74
N PRO A 711 35.99 3.93 -16.72
CA PRO A 711 36.93 3.74 -15.61
C PRO A 711 38.17 2.98 -16.09
N GLN A 712 39.33 3.34 -15.60
CA GLN A 712 40.55 2.57 -15.83
C GLN A 712 40.62 1.34 -14.92
N ARG A 713 40.03 1.44 -13.76
CA ARG A 713 40.04 0.38 -12.75
C ARG A 713 38.78 0.44 -11.90
N VAL A 714 38.19 -0.73 -11.66
CA VAL A 714 37.12 -0.95 -10.71
C VAL A 714 37.66 -1.89 -9.60
N VAL A 715 37.45 -1.55 -8.35
CA VAL A 715 37.89 -2.31 -7.19
C VAL A 715 36.69 -2.54 -6.28
N VAL A 716 36.41 -3.81 -6.01
CA VAL A 716 35.35 -4.26 -5.11
C VAL A 716 35.97 -5.17 -4.05
N SER A 717 35.44 -5.19 -2.85
CA SER A 717 35.94 -6.06 -1.77
C SER A 717 35.52 -7.52 -1.92
N ALA A 718 34.72 -7.85 -2.93
CA ALA A 718 34.31 -9.20 -3.28
C ALA A 718 34.70 -9.55 -4.72
N GLU A 719 34.59 -10.81 -5.11
CA GLU A 719 34.69 -11.20 -6.51
C GLU A 719 33.61 -10.49 -7.33
N SER A 720 33.99 -9.86 -8.43
CA SER A 720 33.11 -8.98 -9.18
C SER A 720 33.39 -9.01 -10.67
N GLU A 721 32.32 -8.83 -11.41
CA GLU A 721 32.33 -8.60 -12.86
C GLU A 721 31.88 -7.18 -13.14
N TRP A 722 32.47 -6.51 -14.15
CA TRP A 722 32.05 -5.19 -14.56
C TRP A 722 32.20 -4.99 -16.06
N GLU A 723 31.29 -4.18 -16.60
CA GLU A 723 31.25 -3.83 -18.01
C GLU A 723 30.96 -2.35 -18.19
N TRP A 724 31.70 -1.70 -19.11
CA TRP A 724 31.46 -0.32 -19.47
C TRP A 724 30.54 -0.25 -20.70
N ASP A 725 29.47 0.50 -20.60
CA ASP A 725 28.58 0.84 -21.69
C ASP A 725 28.84 2.30 -22.13
N GLU A 726 29.47 2.46 -23.29
CA GLU A 726 29.86 3.77 -23.81
C GLU A 726 28.63 4.61 -24.21
N VAL A 727 27.55 3.98 -24.67
CA VAL A 727 26.34 4.67 -25.13
C VAL A 727 25.60 5.35 -23.97
N SER A 728 25.52 4.69 -22.86
CA SER A 728 24.86 5.21 -21.65
C SER A 728 25.82 6.01 -20.75
N GLY A 729 27.14 5.82 -20.89
CA GLY A 729 28.13 6.37 -19.96
C GLY A 729 28.07 5.69 -18.60
N THR A 730 27.70 4.42 -18.53
CA THR A 730 27.54 3.69 -17.27
C THR A 730 28.43 2.47 -17.15
N VAL A 731 28.84 2.14 -15.94
CA VAL A 731 29.38 0.83 -15.58
C VAL A 731 28.24 -0.03 -15.04
N ARG A 732 28.06 -1.22 -15.60
CA ARG A 732 27.34 -2.30 -14.92
C ARG A 732 28.33 -3.04 -14.03
N LEU A 733 28.01 -3.17 -12.76
CA LEU A 733 28.83 -3.88 -11.79
C LEU A 733 28.00 -4.97 -11.15
N ARG A 734 28.53 -6.19 -11.07
CA ARG A 734 27.92 -7.34 -10.41
C ARG A 734 28.90 -7.96 -9.43
N PHE A 735 28.42 -8.33 -8.26
CA PHE A 735 29.19 -9.02 -7.22
C PHE A 735 28.26 -9.75 -6.25
N GLU A 736 28.75 -10.80 -5.61
CA GLU A 736 28.04 -11.52 -4.55
C GLU A 736 28.27 -10.84 -3.19
N ASN A 737 27.20 -10.77 -2.38
CA ASN A 737 27.24 -10.16 -1.06
C ASN A 737 27.33 -11.20 0.05
#